data_6261fd8f55fd964395c78597a81111e0
#
_entry.id   6261fd8f55fd964395c78597a81111e0
#
_cell.length_a   1.000
_cell.length_b   1.000
_cell.length_c   1.000
_cell.angle_alpha   90.00
_cell.angle_beta   90.00
_cell.angle_gamma   90.00
#
_symmetry.space_group_name_H-M   'P 1'
#
loop_
_entity.id
_entity.type
_entity.pdbx_description
1 polymer ?
#
loop_
_entity_poly.entity_id
_entity_poly.type
_entity_poly.pdbx_seq_one_letter_code
_entity_poly.pdbx_strand_id
1 'polypeptide(L)'
;MEALPLNSSSSWRTGLPFRLWVFLGSFLLFQVELIVARVLLPSYGSSAAIWTTCLVFYQAVLLLGYFYSSRVAPRVLQGRYRWAHLAFVLAAAVVLPFHLRHFELPPVAAILLTLTLSLGWPFLALSTTSVVAQGWLTRTSHPSREDPFFLYGTSNAGALLALLSFPFIVEPALDLEAQLLLWYVGYGVFALLAALCIRNVRAGALEARAAENIVESPASGPRAPLTSRLTWLLLSASANALLLAVTNVLTLDASIPLLWILPLSLYLLTLIVCFSRRPPTPTGLNRLAVGSLVLAGVAALFTLARAQTSLPSLVLHSTVLWVGCLLMHGNLVWCRPTDSRLLGSFYLHVSLGGLAGTLLLALGIPLLMGSLALPYLDHGIAGLLILAGLAARDAARRGQGLPVPRLAPYVSAGAAVFVVGTLAMSGWALARGRLEGSRTFYGQYTVKDAEGLRLFQHGSTVHGVENLAPGERGEPLSYYHRGSAVGRVMASPLIPREQVAVVGLGIGSLAAYGRPGESWDFYELDPEVERLARRHFSMLDSSQAHVRVLAGDARLRMEEARDQGYDVIVLDAFSSDFVPTHLLTREAIALYLRKLRPGGLLMFHVSSRLFNLVPVLTRLSAELNVPGLVNRPESLSAEELASGRSPSIWFAMSPHPDTVANLSRELPFQPVGATPEMLGRRAWTDGYVNLLHALATP
;
A
#
# COMPACT_ATOMS: atom_id res chain seq x y z
N MET A 1 -39.81 44.50 2.92
CA MET A 1 -38.62 45.29 2.54
C MET A 1 -37.92 45.69 3.81
N GLU A 2 -36.81 45.04 4.12
CA GLU A 2 -35.69 45.62 4.84
C GLU A 2 -34.57 44.58 4.77
N ALA A 3 -33.63 44.87 3.89
CA ALA A 3 -32.42 44.08 3.69
C ALA A 3 -31.50 44.36 4.88
N LEU A 4 -31.35 43.38 5.79
CA LEU A 4 -30.30 43.40 6.79
C LEU A 4 -28.93 43.30 6.12
N PRO A 5 -28.00 44.22 6.42
CA PRO A 5 -26.64 44.16 5.83
C PRO A 5 -25.92 42.94 6.38
N LEU A 6 -25.58 42.05 5.48
CA LEU A 6 -24.68 40.91 5.75
C LEU A 6 -23.32 41.45 6.20
N ASN A 7 -23.06 41.38 7.48
CA ASN A 7 -21.76 41.71 8.09
C ASN A 7 -20.76 40.61 7.68
N SER A 8 -20.28 40.67 6.44
CA SER A 8 -19.42 39.65 5.80
C SER A 8 -18.09 39.43 6.54
N SER A 9 -17.58 40.46 7.21
CA SER A 9 -16.30 40.36 7.94
C SER A 9 -16.34 39.55 9.23
N SER A 10 -17.50 39.46 9.90
CA SER A 10 -17.62 38.63 11.14
C SER A 10 -17.79 37.15 10.86
N SER A 11 -18.36 36.79 9.71
CA SER A 11 -18.59 35.38 9.34
C SER A 11 -17.30 34.66 8.96
N TRP A 12 -16.35 35.32 8.31
CA TRP A 12 -15.04 34.76 7.99
C TRP A 12 -14.20 34.48 9.23
N ARG A 13 -14.24 35.39 10.21
CA ARG A 13 -13.46 35.26 11.47
C ARG A 13 -13.89 34.07 12.32
N THR A 14 -15.15 33.66 12.29
CA THR A 14 -15.67 32.52 13.04
C THR A 14 -15.47 31.19 12.29
N GLY A 15 -15.59 31.15 10.99
CA GLY A 15 -15.50 29.92 10.18
C GLY A 15 -14.08 29.47 9.85
N LEU A 16 -13.14 30.42 9.72
CA LEU A 16 -11.77 30.13 9.32
C LEU A 16 -11.04 29.15 10.27
N PRO A 17 -11.07 29.32 11.61
CA PRO A 17 -10.42 28.37 12.53
C PRO A 17 -10.95 26.94 12.37
N PHE A 18 -12.26 26.75 12.15
CA PHE A 18 -12.85 25.42 11.93
C PHE A 18 -12.36 24.79 10.62
N ARG A 19 -12.27 25.56 9.54
CA ARG A 19 -11.74 25.07 8.27
C ARG A 19 -10.28 24.67 8.41
N LEU A 20 -9.45 25.53 9.01
CA LEU A 20 -8.03 25.26 9.23
C LEU A 20 -7.81 24.04 10.13
N TRP A 21 -8.59 23.94 11.20
CA TRP A 21 -8.49 22.81 12.12
C TRP A 21 -8.83 21.48 11.45
N VAL A 22 -9.94 21.42 10.71
CA VAL A 22 -10.36 20.23 9.96
C VAL A 22 -9.39 19.89 8.84
N PHE A 23 -8.95 20.89 8.08
CA PHE A 23 -7.97 20.69 7.01
C PHE A 23 -6.67 20.14 7.55
N LEU A 24 -6.08 20.78 8.57
CA LEU A 24 -4.82 20.36 9.17
C LEU A 24 -4.94 18.98 9.82
N GLY A 25 -6.05 18.72 10.54
CA GLY A 25 -6.30 17.42 11.16
C GLY A 25 -6.29 16.28 10.14
N SER A 26 -6.97 16.47 9.01
CA SER A 26 -6.99 15.47 7.94
C SER A 26 -5.67 15.39 7.17
N PHE A 27 -4.99 16.50 6.97
CA PHE A 27 -3.65 16.53 6.39
C PHE A 27 -2.67 15.71 7.21
N LEU A 28 -2.60 15.95 8.53
CA LEU A 28 -1.71 15.25 9.45
C LEU A 28 -2.07 13.75 9.55
N LEU A 29 -3.36 13.42 9.52
CA LEU A 29 -3.84 12.05 9.56
C LEU A 29 -3.31 11.25 8.37
N PHE A 30 -3.40 11.76 7.15
CA PHE A 30 -2.92 11.08 5.96
C PHE A 30 -1.39 11.16 5.78
N GLN A 31 -0.75 12.23 6.26
CA GLN A 31 0.71 12.31 6.24
C GLN A 31 1.34 11.23 7.13
N VAL A 32 0.82 11.02 8.33
CA VAL A 32 1.39 10.03 9.25
C VAL A 32 1.22 8.60 8.75
N GLU A 33 0.16 8.31 7.99
CA GLU A 33 -0.02 7.00 7.36
C GLU A 33 1.17 6.65 6.46
N LEU A 34 1.61 7.61 5.64
CA LEU A 34 2.73 7.44 4.70
C LEU A 34 4.09 7.42 5.42
N ILE A 35 4.29 8.30 6.41
CA ILE A 35 5.53 8.35 7.21
C ILE A 35 5.74 7.04 7.97
N VAL A 36 4.73 6.57 8.68
CA VAL A 36 4.82 5.37 9.54
C VAL A 36 5.00 4.10 8.71
N ALA A 37 4.34 3.99 7.57
CA ALA A 37 4.56 2.85 6.68
C ALA A 37 6.03 2.77 6.24
N ARG A 38 6.68 3.91 6.02
CA ARG A 38 8.11 3.98 5.70
C ARG A 38 9.00 3.57 6.87
N VAL A 39 8.63 3.95 8.10
CA VAL A 39 9.35 3.53 9.32
C VAL A 39 9.24 2.02 9.57
N LEU A 40 8.17 1.37 9.10
CA LEU A 40 7.96 -0.08 9.25
C LEU A 40 8.76 -0.92 8.23
N LEU A 41 9.16 -0.33 7.08
CA LEU A 41 9.84 -1.06 6.00
C LEU A 41 11.09 -1.84 6.45
N PRO A 42 12.03 -1.27 7.24
CA PRO A 42 13.22 -2.00 7.66
C PRO A 42 12.94 -3.25 8.49
N SER A 43 11.79 -3.30 9.17
CA SER A 43 11.45 -4.36 10.12
C SER A 43 10.58 -5.47 9.54
N TYR A 44 9.76 -5.14 8.53
CA TYR A 44 8.77 -6.06 7.97
C TYR A 44 8.93 -6.28 6.45
N GLY A 45 9.96 -5.68 5.86
CA GLY A 45 10.20 -5.75 4.42
C GLY A 45 9.29 -4.83 3.60
N SER A 46 9.25 -5.05 2.28
CA SER A 46 8.43 -4.26 1.33
C SER A 46 7.36 -5.15 0.72
N SER A 47 6.27 -5.39 1.45
CA SER A 47 5.13 -6.13 0.90
C SER A 47 3.86 -5.28 0.84
N ALA A 48 2.98 -5.59 -0.13
CA ALA A 48 1.67 -4.96 -0.23
C ALA A 48 0.82 -5.18 1.05
N ALA A 49 1.03 -6.28 1.76
CA ALA A 49 0.29 -6.61 2.96
C ALA A 49 0.61 -5.70 4.16
N ILE A 50 1.80 -5.11 4.22
CA ILE A 50 2.12 -4.10 5.26
C ILE A 50 1.15 -2.92 5.13
N TRP A 51 1.02 -2.38 3.90
CA TRP A 51 0.12 -1.27 3.61
C TRP A 51 -1.33 -1.63 3.90
N THR A 52 -1.75 -2.81 3.49
CA THR A 52 -3.10 -3.32 3.73
C THR A 52 -3.37 -3.49 5.23
N THR A 53 -2.39 -3.96 6.01
CA THR A 53 -2.48 -4.09 7.47
C THR A 53 -2.55 -2.72 8.15
N CYS A 54 -1.72 -1.76 7.71
CA CYS A 54 -1.80 -0.38 8.18
C CYS A 54 -3.18 0.23 7.88
N LEU A 55 -3.73 -0.01 6.70
CA LEU A 55 -5.06 0.48 6.32
C LEU A 55 -6.17 -0.10 7.22
N VAL A 56 -6.07 -1.39 7.60
CA VAL A 56 -6.99 -2.01 8.58
C VAL A 56 -6.92 -1.26 9.91
N PHE A 57 -5.71 -0.98 10.41
CA PHE A 57 -5.53 -0.22 11.64
C PHE A 57 -6.15 1.18 11.54
N TYR A 58 -5.83 1.92 10.48
CA TYR A 58 -6.34 3.29 10.29
C TYR A 58 -7.86 3.32 10.22
N GLN A 59 -8.45 2.41 9.49
CA GLN A 59 -9.91 2.30 9.39
C GLN A 59 -10.57 1.88 10.72
N ALA A 60 -9.95 0.99 11.48
CA ALA A 60 -10.45 0.61 12.81
C ALA A 60 -10.42 1.78 13.77
N VAL A 61 -9.32 2.55 13.82
CA VAL A 61 -9.22 3.74 14.68
C VAL A 61 -10.15 4.85 14.19
N LEU A 62 -10.33 5.02 12.88
CA LEU A 62 -11.32 5.95 12.33
C LEU A 62 -12.75 5.59 12.76
N LEU A 63 -13.11 4.30 12.74
CA LEU A 63 -14.40 3.82 13.26
C LEU A 63 -14.57 4.14 14.76
N LEU A 64 -13.52 3.94 15.57
CA LEU A 64 -13.53 4.34 16.98
C LEU A 64 -13.71 5.85 17.16
N GLY A 65 -13.08 6.67 16.30
CA GLY A 65 -13.27 8.12 16.28
C GLY A 65 -14.70 8.52 15.94
N TYR A 66 -15.34 7.88 14.99
CA TYR A 66 -16.77 8.11 14.69
C TYR A 66 -17.68 7.62 15.80
N PHE A 67 -17.36 6.49 16.44
CA PHE A 67 -18.10 6.02 17.62
C PHE A 67 -18.00 7.02 18.77
N TYR A 68 -16.79 7.49 19.09
CA TYR A 68 -16.58 8.56 20.06
C TYR A 68 -17.42 9.80 19.71
N SER A 69 -17.32 10.26 18.48
CA SER A 69 -18.01 11.47 18.04
C SER A 69 -19.53 11.33 18.05
N SER A 70 -20.07 10.14 17.78
CA SER A 70 -21.52 9.88 17.74
C SER A 70 -22.13 9.63 19.12
N ARG A 71 -21.40 9.02 20.06
CA ARG A 71 -21.93 8.58 21.37
C ARG A 71 -21.43 9.41 22.53
N VAL A 72 -20.15 9.77 22.52
CA VAL A 72 -19.48 10.45 23.65
C VAL A 72 -19.51 11.95 23.42
N ALA A 73 -19.18 12.43 22.23
CA ALA A 73 -19.08 13.85 21.96
C ALA A 73 -20.38 14.64 22.26
N PRO A 74 -21.60 14.18 21.94
CA PRO A 74 -22.82 14.92 22.31
C PRO A 74 -22.95 15.22 23.81
N ARG A 75 -22.44 14.31 24.64
CA ARG A 75 -22.44 14.48 26.11
C ARG A 75 -21.28 15.33 26.60
N VAL A 76 -20.10 15.15 25.99
CA VAL A 76 -18.85 15.83 26.38
C VAL A 76 -18.76 17.24 25.82
N LEU A 77 -19.46 17.56 24.73
CA LEU A 77 -19.41 18.87 24.08
C LEU A 77 -20.36 19.91 24.75
N GLN A 78 -21.08 19.52 25.80
CA GLN A 78 -21.98 20.43 26.54
C GLN A 78 -21.24 21.18 27.67
N GLY A 79 -21.51 22.47 27.81
CA GLY A 79 -21.02 23.30 28.92
C GLY A 79 -19.50 23.21 29.11
N ARG A 80 -19.07 22.95 30.35
CA ARG A 80 -17.66 22.84 30.77
C ARG A 80 -16.93 21.63 30.15
N TYR A 81 -17.64 20.59 29.71
CA TYR A 81 -17.05 19.37 29.18
C TYR A 81 -16.42 19.53 27.79
N ARG A 82 -16.65 20.64 27.08
CA ARG A 82 -15.91 20.98 25.85
C ARG A 82 -14.39 20.96 26.03
N TRP A 83 -13.91 21.31 27.21
CA TRP A 83 -12.50 21.28 27.58
C TRP A 83 -11.97 19.85 27.75
N ALA A 84 -12.83 18.87 28.02
CA ALA A 84 -12.44 17.46 28.08
C ALA A 84 -11.98 16.95 26.75
N HIS A 85 -12.57 17.40 25.61
CA HIS A 85 -12.08 17.05 24.28
C HIS A 85 -10.70 17.68 24.01
N LEU A 86 -10.45 18.93 24.43
CA LEU A 86 -9.11 19.51 24.32
C LEU A 86 -8.11 18.76 25.21
N ALA A 87 -8.48 18.37 26.40
CA ALA A 87 -7.63 17.55 27.27
C ALA A 87 -7.31 16.20 26.62
N PHE A 88 -8.28 15.58 25.92
CA PHE A 88 -8.07 14.35 25.15
C PHE A 88 -7.06 14.56 24.01
N VAL A 89 -7.15 15.67 23.25
CA VAL A 89 -6.22 16.02 22.18
C VAL A 89 -4.82 16.31 22.74
N LEU A 90 -4.72 17.05 23.87
CA LEU A 90 -3.45 17.37 24.51
C LEU A 90 -2.80 16.14 25.16
N ALA A 91 -3.59 15.25 25.75
CA ALA A 91 -3.09 14.00 26.34
C ALA A 91 -2.47 13.08 25.26
N ALA A 92 -3.00 13.11 24.03
CA ALA A 92 -2.40 12.39 22.92
C ALA A 92 -1.00 12.89 22.55
N ALA A 93 -0.69 14.17 22.80
CA ALA A 93 0.65 14.72 22.57
C ALA A 93 1.71 14.17 23.55
N VAL A 94 1.30 13.63 24.70
CA VAL A 94 2.24 13.02 25.69
C VAL A 94 2.88 11.73 25.13
N VAL A 95 2.22 11.05 24.19
CA VAL A 95 2.75 9.84 23.56
C VAL A 95 3.81 10.16 22.49
N LEU A 96 3.98 11.43 22.11
CA LEU A 96 4.97 11.88 21.14
C LEU A 96 6.32 12.18 21.82
N PRO A 97 7.45 11.91 21.16
CA PRO A 97 7.62 11.32 19.81
C PRO A 97 7.30 9.82 19.76
N PHE A 98 7.00 9.33 18.56
CA PHE A 98 6.69 7.91 18.34
C PHE A 98 7.90 7.03 18.64
N HIS A 99 7.69 5.99 19.44
CA HIS A 99 8.66 4.92 19.67
C HIS A 99 8.07 3.62 19.14
N LEU A 100 8.56 3.19 17.97
CA LEU A 100 8.14 1.91 17.40
C LEU A 100 8.86 0.78 18.15
N ARG A 101 8.09 -0.11 18.75
CA ARG A 101 8.58 -1.30 19.43
C ARG A 101 8.41 -2.50 18.51
N HIS A 102 9.43 -3.34 18.44
CA HIS A 102 9.34 -4.63 17.75
C HIS A 102 8.77 -5.68 18.68
N PHE A 103 7.90 -6.52 18.12
CA PHE A 103 7.30 -7.64 18.83
C PHE A 103 7.55 -8.93 18.05
N GLU A 104 7.95 -9.98 18.75
CA GLU A 104 8.10 -11.34 18.21
C GLU A 104 6.72 -12.00 18.05
N LEU A 105 5.90 -11.47 17.15
CA LEU A 105 4.56 -11.95 16.83
C LEU A 105 4.44 -12.12 15.30
N PRO A 106 3.43 -12.87 14.83
CA PRO A 106 3.13 -12.89 13.40
C PRO A 106 2.99 -11.47 12.84
N PRO A 107 3.48 -11.17 11.62
CA PRO A 107 3.67 -9.81 11.10
C PRO A 107 2.43 -8.91 11.23
N VAL A 108 1.25 -9.43 10.90
CA VAL A 108 -0.02 -8.66 11.03
C VAL A 108 -0.27 -8.22 12.48
N ALA A 109 -0.14 -9.15 13.44
CA ALA A 109 -0.36 -8.87 14.86
C ALA A 109 0.70 -7.90 15.40
N ALA A 110 1.96 -8.08 15.02
CA ALA A 110 3.06 -7.22 15.41
C ALA A 110 2.86 -5.78 14.92
N ILE A 111 2.51 -5.59 13.64
CA ILE A 111 2.24 -4.27 13.06
C ILE A 111 1.04 -3.60 13.76
N LEU A 112 -0.07 -4.30 13.93
CA LEU A 112 -1.26 -3.76 14.58
C LEU A 112 -0.98 -3.33 16.03
N LEU A 113 -0.21 -4.13 16.78
CA LEU A 113 0.16 -3.81 18.16
C LEU A 113 1.12 -2.61 18.22
N THR A 114 2.14 -2.60 17.36
CA THR A 114 3.09 -1.48 17.24
C THR A 114 2.36 -0.17 16.94
N LEU A 115 1.48 -0.16 15.95
CA LEU A 115 0.69 1.03 15.58
C LEU A 115 -0.26 1.46 16.71
N THR A 116 -0.89 0.51 17.37
CA THR A 116 -1.82 0.80 18.47
C THR A 116 -1.10 1.51 19.63
N LEU A 117 0.06 1.02 20.02
CA LEU A 117 0.82 1.55 21.14
C LEU A 117 1.53 2.87 20.81
N SER A 118 2.02 3.02 19.59
CA SER A 118 2.84 4.18 19.19
C SER A 118 1.98 5.33 18.64
N LEU A 119 0.98 5.01 17.80
CA LEU A 119 0.21 6.00 17.04
C LEU A 119 -1.28 6.06 17.43
N GLY A 120 -1.80 5.02 18.08
CA GLY A 120 -3.25 4.84 18.26
C GLY A 120 -3.95 6.05 18.87
N TRP A 121 -3.39 6.64 19.92
CA TRP A 121 -4.01 7.80 20.56
C TRP A 121 -3.95 9.08 19.73
N PRO A 122 -2.80 9.55 19.24
CA PRO A 122 -2.75 10.71 18.34
C PRO A 122 -3.63 10.54 17.09
N PHE A 123 -3.65 9.37 16.49
CA PHE A 123 -4.48 9.06 15.33
C PHE A 123 -5.98 9.11 15.69
N LEU A 124 -6.36 8.56 16.84
CA LEU A 124 -7.74 8.64 17.34
C LEU A 124 -8.17 10.09 17.57
N ALA A 125 -7.31 10.93 18.14
CA ALA A 125 -7.62 12.36 18.33
C ALA A 125 -7.85 13.07 16.98
N LEU A 126 -7.00 12.83 15.98
CA LEU A 126 -7.16 13.38 14.63
C LEU A 126 -8.44 12.88 13.95
N SER A 127 -8.79 11.60 14.10
CA SER A 127 -9.95 10.97 13.45
C SER A 127 -11.30 11.53 13.93
N THR A 128 -11.35 12.10 15.14
CA THR A 128 -12.57 12.71 15.69
C THR A 128 -12.87 14.09 15.12
N THR A 129 -11.88 14.75 14.51
CA THR A 129 -11.88 16.20 14.22
C THR A 129 -13.04 16.63 13.34
N SER A 130 -13.27 15.94 12.22
CA SER A 130 -14.27 16.34 11.22
C SER A 130 -15.68 16.39 11.81
N VAL A 131 -16.07 15.37 12.57
CA VAL A 131 -17.43 15.27 13.17
C VAL A 131 -17.59 16.20 14.35
N VAL A 132 -16.56 16.31 15.21
CA VAL A 132 -16.57 17.22 16.36
C VAL A 132 -16.64 18.68 15.88
N ALA A 133 -15.86 19.06 14.87
CA ALA A 133 -15.88 20.40 14.29
C ALA A 133 -17.26 20.75 13.72
N GLN A 134 -17.91 19.83 13.00
CA GLN A 134 -19.27 20.02 12.51
C GLN A 134 -20.25 20.25 13.67
N GLY A 135 -20.19 19.41 14.72
CA GLY A 135 -21.03 19.54 15.91
C GLY A 135 -20.80 20.85 16.69
N TRP A 136 -19.57 21.37 16.72
CA TRP A 136 -19.29 22.66 17.33
C TRP A 136 -19.75 23.83 16.46
N LEU A 137 -19.54 23.75 15.12
CA LEU A 137 -19.96 24.83 14.22
C LEU A 137 -21.46 25.09 14.27
N THR A 138 -22.30 24.04 14.40
CA THR A 138 -23.76 24.19 14.56
C THR A 138 -24.15 25.01 15.82
N ARG A 139 -23.25 25.14 16.78
CA ARG A 139 -23.44 25.85 18.04
C ARG A 139 -22.80 27.23 18.07
N THR A 140 -22.35 27.72 16.90
CA THR A 140 -21.82 29.08 16.73
C THR A 140 -22.85 29.97 16.05
N SER A 141 -22.53 31.27 15.93
CA SER A 141 -23.31 32.24 15.14
C SER A 141 -22.95 32.25 13.66
N HIS A 142 -22.23 31.21 13.15
CA HIS A 142 -21.81 31.15 11.75
C HIS A 142 -23.01 30.97 10.80
N PRO A 143 -23.06 31.64 9.63
CA PRO A 143 -24.18 31.52 8.67
C PRO A 143 -24.42 30.08 8.19
N SER A 144 -23.35 29.28 8.06
CA SER A 144 -23.44 27.86 7.63
C SER A 144 -23.66 26.88 8.80
N ARG A 145 -24.13 27.33 9.95
CA ARG A 145 -24.43 26.45 11.10
C ARG A 145 -25.48 25.39 10.78
N GLU A 146 -26.38 25.69 9.84
CA GLU A 146 -27.46 24.79 9.42
C GLU A 146 -27.00 23.74 8.40
N ASP A 147 -25.91 23.99 7.68
CA ASP A 147 -25.29 23.08 6.73
C ASP A 147 -23.77 23.03 6.91
N PRO A 148 -23.24 22.30 7.94
CA PRO A 148 -21.81 22.23 8.23
C PRO A 148 -21.05 21.26 7.29
N PHE A 149 -21.72 20.65 6.30
CA PHE A 149 -21.13 19.61 5.44
C PHE A 149 -19.97 20.09 4.58
N PHE A 150 -19.81 21.41 4.36
CA PHE A 150 -18.64 21.94 3.69
C PHE A 150 -17.33 21.58 4.41
N LEU A 151 -17.37 21.34 5.73
CA LEU A 151 -16.20 20.89 6.50
C LEU A 151 -15.76 19.49 6.09
N TYR A 152 -16.69 18.62 5.64
CA TYR A 152 -16.32 17.31 5.10
C TYR A 152 -15.52 17.45 3.79
N GLY A 153 -15.93 18.35 2.89
CA GLY A 153 -15.15 18.68 1.69
C GLY A 153 -13.77 19.24 2.04
N THR A 154 -13.67 20.09 3.08
CA THR A 154 -12.40 20.62 3.58
C THR A 154 -11.49 19.51 4.15
N SER A 155 -12.06 18.55 4.88
CA SER A 155 -11.36 17.36 5.38
C SER A 155 -10.75 16.55 4.24
N ASN A 156 -11.55 16.21 3.24
CA ASN A 156 -11.07 15.42 2.10
C ASN A 156 -10.03 16.17 1.25
N ALA A 157 -10.13 17.50 1.14
CA ALA A 157 -9.12 18.32 0.47
C ALA A 157 -7.78 18.26 1.22
N GLY A 158 -7.79 18.33 2.55
CA GLY A 158 -6.59 18.16 3.38
C GLY A 158 -5.96 16.79 3.21
N ALA A 159 -6.77 15.73 3.22
CA ALA A 159 -6.33 14.35 2.98
C ALA A 159 -5.71 14.16 1.58
N LEU A 160 -6.38 14.68 0.54
CA LEU A 160 -5.88 14.59 -0.83
C LEU A 160 -4.56 15.37 -1.02
N LEU A 161 -4.46 16.57 -0.43
CA LEU A 161 -3.20 17.32 -0.49
C LEU A 161 -2.07 16.59 0.24
N ALA A 162 -2.34 15.95 1.38
CA ALA A 162 -1.36 15.15 2.08
C ALA A 162 -0.81 14.02 1.21
N LEU A 163 -1.70 13.26 0.56
CA LEU A 163 -1.32 12.16 -0.34
C LEU A 163 -0.51 12.64 -1.53
N LEU A 164 -0.95 13.71 -2.21
CA LEU A 164 -0.27 14.21 -3.41
C LEU A 164 1.04 14.92 -3.08
N SER A 165 1.12 15.68 -1.98
CA SER A 165 2.36 16.37 -1.60
C SER A 165 3.46 15.42 -1.14
N PHE A 166 3.11 14.24 -0.63
CA PHE A 166 4.10 13.32 -0.06
C PHE A 166 5.16 12.89 -1.07
N PRO A 167 4.85 12.23 -2.20
CA PRO A 167 5.85 11.74 -3.14
C PRO A 167 6.55 12.85 -3.92
N PHE A 168 5.89 13.99 -4.15
CA PHE A 168 6.43 15.04 -5.02
C PHE A 168 7.16 16.15 -4.27
N ILE A 169 6.86 16.34 -2.98
CA ILE A 169 7.40 17.45 -2.16
C ILE A 169 8.05 16.93 -0.89
N VAL A 170 7.31 16.17 -0.07
CA VAL A 170 7.75 15.82 1.29
C VAL A 170 8.90 14.81 1.24
N GLU A 171 8.71 13.69 0.55
CA GLU A 171 9.71 12.63 0.45
C GLU A 171 11.00 13.05 -0.28
N PRO A 172 10.95 13.80 -1.40
CA PRO A 172 12.16 14.28 -2.04
C PRO A 172 12.92 15.36 -1.28
N ALA A 173 12.22 16.20 -0.48
CA ALA A 173 12.82 17.35 0.18
C ALA A 173 13.31 17.04 1.61
N LEU A 174 12.64 16.14 2.33
CA LEU A 174 12.83 15.92 3.76
C LEU A 174 13.26 14.48 4.06
N ASP A 175 14.21 14.32 4.96
CA ASP A 175 14.47 13.01 5.58
C ASP A 175 13.41 12.66 6.61
N LEU A 176 13.44 11.41 7.07
CA LEU A 176 12.42 10.87 7.97
C LEU A 176 12.34 11.62 9.30
N GLU A 177 13.48 12.06 9.83
CA GLU A 177 13.53 12.82 11.09
C GLU A 177 12.86 14.19 10.93
N ALA A 178 13.15 14.89 9.83
CA ALA A 178 12.53 16.19 9.52
C ALA A 178 11.03 16.03 9.25
N GLN A 179 10.61 14.95 8.56
CA GLN A 179 9.19 14.64 8.34
C GLN A 179 8.46 14.44 9.66
N LEU A 180 9.04 13.66 10.59
CA LEU A 180 8.48 13.42 11.93
C LEU A 180 8.43 14.71 12.74
N LEU A 181 9.51 15.50 12.75
CA LEU A 181 9.55 16.79 13.47
C LEU A 181 8.47 17.74 12.94
N LEU A 182 8.34 17.88 11.63
CA LEU A 182 7.32 18.74 11.01
C LEU A 182 5.89 18.27 11.37
N TRP A 183 5.70 16.94 11.42
CA TRP A 183 4.43 16.37 11.84
C TRP A 183 4.12 16.68 13.33
N TYR A 184 5.11 16.58 14.23
CA TYR A 184 4.93 16.92 15.66
C TYR A 184 4.60 18.40 15.86
N VAL A 185 5.30 19.28 15.14
CA VAL A 185 4.99 20.73 15.16
C VAL A 185 3.57 20.96 14.61
N GLY A 186 3.21 20.31 13.52
CA GLY A 186 1.86 20.35 12.95
C GLY A 186 0.79 19.90 13.93
N TYR A 187 1.05 18.85 14.72
CA TYR A 187 0.14 18.38 15.78
C TYR A 187 -0.02 19.43 16.89
N GLY A 188 1.04 20.13 17.28
CA GLY A 188 0.98 21.26 18.20
C GLY A 188 0.07 22.39 17.68
N VAL A 189 0.22 22.76 16.40
CA VAL A 189 -0.65 23.74 15.73
C VAL A 189 -2.11 23.25 15.67
N PHE A 190 -2.32 21.96 15.39
CA PHE A 190 -3.64 21.33 15.41
C PHE A 190 -4.33 21.46 16.79
N ALA A 191 -3.61 21.20 17.88
CA ALA A 191 -4.12 21.35 19.23
C ALA A 191 -4.44 22.82 19.57
N LEU A 192 -3.62 23.77 19.12
CA LEU A 192 -3.88 25.20 19.25
C LEU A 192 -5.15 25.62 18.49
N LEU A 193 -5.34 25.16 17.27
CA LEU A 193 -6.55 25.42 16.47
C LEU A 193 -7.81 24.85 17.15
N ALA A 194 -7.72 23.64 17.77
CA ALA A 194 -8.80 23.08 18.57
C ALA A 194 -9.19 24.01 19.72
N ALA A 195 -8.21 24.55 20.47
CA ALA A 195 -8.43 25.50 21.51
C ALA A 195 -9.12 26.79 21.03
N LEU A 196 -8.69 27.31 19.87
CA LEU A 196 -9.30 28.49 19.24
C LEU A 196 -10.76 28.22 18.81
N CYS A 197 -11.06 27.05 18.27
CA CYS A 197 -12.43 26.64 17.93
C CYS A 197 -13.32 26.58 19.14
N ILE A 198 -12.85 26.02 20.25
CA ILE A 198 -13.58 25.94 21.52
C ILE A 198 -13.95 27.34 22.06
N ARG A 199 -13.04 28.32 21.95
CA ARG A 199 -13.31 29.70 22.39
C ARG A 199 -14.42 30.35 21.56
N ASN A 200 -14.57 30.03 20.30
CA ASN A 200 -15.60 30.56 19.41
C ASN A 200 -17.00 29.97 19.66
N VAL A 201 -17.09 28.87 20.41
CA VAL A 201 -18.38 28.26 20.78
C VAL A 201 -18.98 29.03 21.97
N ARG A 202 -20.07 29.75 21.75
CA ARG A 202 -20.75 30.55 22.84
C ARG A 202 -21.39 29.64 23.86
N ALA A 203 -21.04 29.83 25.13
CA ALA A 203 -21.57 29.04 26.25
C ALA A 203 -23.11 29.14 26.35
N GLY A 204 -23.68 30.34 26.19
CA GLY A 204 -25.13 30.56 26.31
C GLY A 204 -25.98 29.94 25.18
N ALA A 205 -25.43 29.76 23.98
CA ALA A 205 -26.11 29.03 22.90
C ALA A 205 -26.12 27.53 23.14
N LEU A 206 -25.21 27.04 23.99
CA LEU A 206 -25.14 25.65 24.42
C LEU A 206 -26.23 25.31 25.44
N GLU A 207 -26.51 26.23 26.38
CA GLU A 207 -27.52 26.04 27.44
C GLU A 207 -28.94 26.10 26.90
N ALA A 208 -29.25 27.04 25.99
CA ALA A 208 -30.56 27.20 25.41
C ALA A 208 -30.98 25.98 24.55
N ARG A 209 -30.06 25.45 23.74
CA ARG A 209 -30.31 24.23 22.91
C ARG A 209 -30.20 22.92 23.69
N ALA A 210 -29.44 22.88 24.79
CA ALA A 210 -29.44 21.73 25.67
C ALA A 210 -30.77 21.58 26.40
N ALA A 211 -31.41 22.68 26.75
CA ALA A 211 -32.77 22.65 27.34
C ALA A 211 -33.84 22.17 26.34
N GLU A 212 -33.74 22.52 25.05
CA GLU A 212 -34.61 22.02 24.01
C GLU A 212 -34.39 20.53 23.67
N ASN A 213 -33.14 20.02 23.83
CA ASN A 213 -32.82 18.62 23.50
C ASN A 213 -32.89 17.67 24.73
N ILE A 214 -33.00 18.17 25.97
CA ILE A 214 -33.14 17.36 27.20
C ILE A 214 -34.57 16.77 27.35
N VAL A 215 -35.54 17.29 26.61
CA VAL A 215 -36.92 16.75 26.62
C VAL A 215 -37.01 15.43 25.86
N GLU A 216 -36.03 15.10 24.99
CA GLU A 216 -35.94 13.77 24.33
C GLU A 216 -34.72 12.98 24.86
N SER A 217 -35.01 12.01 25.73
CA SER A 217 -34.03 11.03 26.21
C SER A 217 -33.24 10.38 25.07
N PRO A 218 -31.91 10.22 25.18
CA PRO A 218 -31.11 9.59 24.10
C PRO A 218 -31.50 8.14 23.75
N ALA A 219 -32.34 7.53 24.57
CA ALA A 219 -32.84 6.17 24.40
C ALA A 219 -34.04 6.04 23.45
N SER A 220 -34.72 7.14 23.07
CA SER A 220 -35.92 7.14 22.25
C SER A 220 -35.84 7.88 20.92
N GLY A 221 -34.66 8.32 20.48
CA GLY A 221 -34.49 8.96 19.16
C GLY A 221 -34.83 8.01 18.01
N PRO A 222 -35.30 8.52 16.85
CA PRO A 222 -35.67 7.71 15.71
C PRO A 222 -34.48 6.84 15.27
N ARG A 223 -34.68 5.53 15.23
CA ARG A 223 -33.68 4.59 14.69
C ARG A 223 -33.85 4.52 13.18
N ALA A 224 -32.76 4.65 12.43
CA ALA A 224 -32.81 4.40 11.00
C ALA A 224 -33.32 2.97 10.72
N PRO A 225 -34.19 2.77 9.73
CA PRO A 225 -34.63 1.44 9.29
C PRO A 225 -33.43 0.53 9.02
N LEU A 226 -33.57 -0.78 9.26
CA LEU A 226 -32.51 -1.75 9.03
C LEU A 226 -32.03 -1.73 7.57
N THR A 227 -32.98 -1.59 6.63
CA THR A 227 -32.66 -1.50 5.18
C THR A 227 -31.77 -0.31 4.86
N SER A 228 -32.02 0.88 5.46
CA SER A 228 -31.15 2.06 5.28
C SER A 228 -29.76 1.85 5.86
N ARG A 229 -29.67 1.26 7.07
CA ARG A 229 -28.38 0.95 7.71
C ARG A 229 -27.56 -0.05 6.91
N LEU A 230 -28.19 -1.12 6.40
CA LEU A 230 -27.54 -2.09 5.52
C LEU A 230 -27.11 -1.45 4.20
N THR A 231 -27.91 -0.54 3.63
CA THR A 231 -27.54 0.20 2.42
C THR A 231 -26.26 1.01 2.64
N TRP A 232 -26.17 1.78 3.72
CA TRP A 232 -24.99 2.61 4.03
C TRP A 232 -23.76 1.74 4.22
N LEU A 233 -23.89 0.64 4.97
CA LEU A 233 -22.81 -0.31 5.23
C LEU A 233 -22.33 -0.96 3.93
N LEU A 234 -23.25 -1.53 3.13
CA LEU A 234 -22.86 -2.29 1.93
C LEU A 234 -22.33 -1.41 0.80
N LEU A 235 -22.87 -0.19 0.60
CA LEU A 235 -22.31 0.74 -0.38
C LEU A 235 -20.89 1.18 -0.02
N SER A 236 -20.63 1.43 1.25
CA SER A 236 -19.28 1.77 1.72
C SER A 236 -18.32 0.57 1.66
N ALA A 237 -18.78 -0.61 2.09
CA ALA A 237 -18.00 -1.84 1.99
C ALA A 237 -17.59 -2.14 0.54
N SER A 238 -18.54 -1.96 -0.40
CA SER A 238 -18.29 -2.16 -1.84
C SER A 238 -17.21 -1.22 -2.38
N ALA A 239 -17.26 0.06 -2.02
CA ALA A 239 -16.28 1.05 -2.49
C ALA A 239 -14.87 0.75 -1.95
N ASN A 240 -14.75 0.35 -0.67
CA ASN A 240 -13.47 -0.02 -0.07
C ASN A 240 -12.95 -1.36 -0.60
N ALA A 241 -13.83 -2.34 -0.81
CA ALA A 241 -13.45 -3.60 -1.43
C ALA A 241 -12.94 -3.38 -2.87
N LEU A 242 -13.60 -2.52 -3.65
CA LEU A 242 -13.14 -2.18 -5.00
C LEU A 242 -11.80 -1.44 -4.99
N LEU A 243 -11.60 -0.51 -4.04
CA LEU A 243 -10.32 0.15 -3.84
C LEU A 243 -9.20 -0.86 -3.63
N LEU A 244 -9.37 -1.80 -2.70
CA LEU A 244 -8.35 -2.81 -2.41
C LEU A 244 -8.16 -3.78 -3.57
N ALA A 245 -9.24 -4.25 -4.21
CA ALA A 245 -9.15 -5.16 -5.35
C ALA A 245 -8.32 -4.56 -6.49
N VAL A 246 -8.58 -3.30 -6.84
CA VAL A 246 -7.83 -2.58 -7.87
C VAL A 246 -6.40 -2.31 -7.42
N THR A 247 -6.21 -1.86 -6.19
CA THR A 247 -4.87 -1.60 -5.64
C THR A 247 -4.01 -2.86 -5.66
N ASN A 248 -4.55 -4.00 -5.22
CA ASN A 248 -3.84 -5.28 -5.23
C ASN A 248 -3.37 -5.69 -6.62
N VAL A 249 -4.17 -5.43 -7.67
CA VAL A 249 -3.74 -5.70 -9.06
C VAL A 249 -2.66 -4.73 -9.52
N LEU A 250 -2.82 -3.44 -9.24
CA LEU A 250 -1.85 -2.42 -9.66
C LEU A 250 -0.50 -2.55 -8.95
N THR A 251 -0.50 -3.06 -7.71
CA THR A 251 0.72 -3.25 -6.91
C THR A 251 1.28 -4.67 -6.97
N LEU A 252 0.65 -5.56 -7.74
CA LEU A 252 1.06 -6.97 -7.84
C LEU A 252 2.50 -7.10 -8.35
N ASP A 253 2.88 -6.30 -9.33
CA ASP A 253 4.20 -6.33 -9.97
C ASP A 253 5.20 -5.34 -9.37
N ALA A 254 4.73 -4.37 -8.59
CA ALA A 254 5.60 -3.42 -7.91
C ALA A 254 4.94 -2.92 -6.61
N SER A 255 5.40 -3.41 -5.49
CA SER A 255 4.92 -3.00 -4.16
C SER A 255 5.48 -1.62 -3.76
N ILE A 256 5.27 -0.61 -4.63
CA ILE A 256 5.80 0.73 -4.43
C ILE A 256 4.74 1.58 -3.72
N PRO A 257 5.11 2.33 -2.66
CA PRO A 257 4.20 3.27 -2.00
C PRO A 257 3.48 4.22 -2.96
N LEU A 258 4.19 4.69 -4.00
CA LEU A 258 3.66 5.61 -5.00
C LEU A 258 2.44 5.04 -5.75
N LEU A 259 2.41 3.72 -6.02
CA LEU A 259 1.27 3.08 -6.71
C LEU A 259 0.01 2.99 -5.83
N TRP A 260 0.13 3.06 -4.51
CA TRP A 260 -1.01 3.13 -3.59
C TRP A 260 -1.66 4.51 -3.57
N ILE A 261 -0.86 5.56 -3.79
CA ILE A 261 -1.33 6.94 -3.74
C ILE A 261 -2.36 7.22 -4.83
N LEU A 262 -2.17 6.67 -6.03
CA LEU A 262 -3.09 6.89 -7.15
C LEU A 262 -4.50 6.34 -6.87
N PRO A 263 -4.70 5.05 -6.54
CA PRO A 263 -6.03 4.52 -6.22
C PRO A 263 -6.70 5.24 -5.05
N LEU A 264 -5.95 5.52 -3.99
CA LEU A 264 -6.46 6.20 -2.81
C LEU A 264 -6.85 7.66 -3.11
N SER A 265 -6.07 8.37 -3.93
CA SER A 265 -6.39 9.72 -4.39
C SER A 265 -7.67 9.73 -5.24
N LEU A 266 -7.84 8.78 -6.15
CA LEU A 266 -9.05 8.63 -6.94
C LEU A 266 -10.26 8.34 -6.05
N TYR A 267 -10.11 7.45 -5.07
CA TYR A 267 -11.16 7.16 -4.09
C TYR A 267 -11.60 8.42 -3.31
N LEU A 268 -10.65 9.20 -2.76
CA LEU A 268 -10.95 10.44 -2.05
C LEU A 268 -11.57 11.50 -2.96
N LEU A 269 -11.09 11.61 -4.19
CA LEU A 269 -11.62 12.56 -5.16
C LEU A 269 -13.10 12.24 -5.49
N THR A 270 -13.48 10.94 -5.55
CA THR A 270 -14.91 10.57 -5.72
C THR A 270 -15.76 10.98 -4.52
N LEU A 271 -15.23 10.92 -3.30
CA LEU A 271 -15.94 11.47 -2.11
C LEU A 271 -16.09 12.98 -2.20
N ILE A 272 -15.03 13.72 -2.59
CA ILE A 272 -15.10 15.17 -2.77
C ILE A 272 -16.17 15.54 -3.80
N VAL A 273 -16.18 14.86 -4.96
CA VAL A 273 -17.16 15.12 -6.04
C VAL A 273 -18.58 14.80 -5.57
N CYS A 274 -18.80 13.63 -4.96
CA CYS A 274 -20.14 13.19 -4.55
C CYS A 274 -20.71 14.01 -3.38
N PHE A 275 -19.88 14.41 -2.42
CA PHE A 275 -20.31 15.23 -1.28
C PHE A 275 -20.19 16.75 -1.53
N SER A 276 -19.94 17.18 -2.78
CA SER A 276 -19.93 18.57 -3.17
C SER A 276 -21.34 19.19 -3.17
N ARG A 277 -21.43 20.52 -3.36
CA ARG A 277 -22.70 21.24 -3.48
C ARG A 277 -23.53 20.78 -4.69
N ARG A 278 -22.91 20.18 -5.71
CA ARG A 278 -23.57 19.68 -6.94
C ARG A 278 -23.20 18.21 -7.14
N PRO A 279 -23.78 17.29 -6.37
CA PRO A 279 -23.49 15.87 -6.51
C PRO A 279 -23.97 15.34 -7.86
N PRO A 280 -23.36 14.27 -8.40
CA PRO A 280 -23.84 13.60 -9.61
C PRO A 280 -25.31 13.19 -9.47
N THR A 281 -26.09 13.42 -10.52
CA THR A 281 -27.52 13.07 -10.50
C THR A 281 -27.74 11.55 -10.50
N PRO A 282 -28.82 11.03 -9.92
CA PRO A 282 -29.13 9.59 -9.94
C PRO A 282 -29.18 9.01 -11.36
N THR A 283 -29.72 9.76 -12.32
CA THR A 283 -29.76 9.37 -13.73
C THR A 283 -28.37 9.33 -14.35
N GLY A 284 -27.51 10.30 -14.04
CA GLY A 284 -26.10 10.32 -14.46
C GLY A 284 -25.33 9.13 -13.90
N LEU A 285 -25.47 8.84 -12.60
CA LEU A 285 -24.86 7.68 -11.95
C LEU A 285 -25.27 6.36 -12.58
N ASN A 286 -26.55 6.19 -12.91
CA ASN A 286 -27.03 4.97 -13.54
C ASN A 286 -26.51 4.78 -14.98
N ARG A 287 -26.32 5.87 -15.74
CA ARG A 287 -25.68 5.82 -17.07
C ARG A 287 -24.19 5.46 -16.96
N LEU A 288 -23.49 6.07 -16.01
CA LEU A 288 -22.09 5.75 -15.70
C LEU A 288 -21.93 4.29 -15.27
N ALA A 289 -22.88 3.75 -14.52
CA ALA A 289 -22.83 2.36 -14.06
C ALA A 289 -22.84 1.36 -15.22
N VAL A 290 -23.65 1.55 -16.25
CA VAL A 290 -23.66 0.68 -17.45
C VAL A 290 -22.29 0.76 -18.16
N GLY A 291 -21.77 1.97 -18.36
CA GLY A 291 -20.44 2.17 -18.97
C GLY A 291 -19.31 1.54 -18.14
N SER A 292 -19.37 1.61 -16.80
CA SER A 292 -18.35 1.05 -15.91
C SER A 292 -18.27 -0.47 -15.96
N LEU A 293 -19.42 -1.13 -16.12
CA LEU A 293 -19.48 -2.59 -16.21
C LEU A 293 -18.88 -3.10 -17.52
N VAL A 294 -19.14 -2.38 -18.62
CA VAL A 294 -18.48 -2.67 -19.91
C VAL A 294 -16.98 -2.48 -19.79
N LEU A 295 -16.54 -1.35 -19.21
CA LEU A 295 -15.12 -1.06 -18.98
C LEU A 295 -14.45 -2.09 -18.06
N ALA A 296 -15.12 -2.53 -17.00
CA ALA A 296 -14.61 -3.56 -16.11
C ALA A 296 -14.44 -4.91 -16.80
N GLY A 297 -15.40 -5.30 -17.66
CA GLY A 297 -15.30 -6.49 -18.50
C GLY A 297 -14.15 -6.41 -19.49
N VAL A 298 -13.95 -5.26 -20.14
CA VAL A 298 -12.82 -5.01 -21.03
C VAL A 298 -11.49 -5.04 -20.25
N ALA A 299 -11.43 -4.44 -19.06
CA ALA A 299 -10.25 -4.47 -18.19
C ALA A 299 -9.87 -5.91 -17.84
N ALA A 300 -10.85 -6.69 -17.48
CA ALA A 300 -10.66 -8.10 -17.16
C ALA A 300 -10.10 -8.89 -18.36
N LEU A 301 -10.68 -8.73 -19.54
CA LEU A 301 -10.20 -9.37 -20.79
C LEU A 301 -8.80 -8.89 -21.18
N PHE A 302 -8.51 -7.59 -21.05
CA PHE A 302 -7.22 -7.01 -21.39
C PHE A 302 -6.09 -7.54 -20.50
N THR A 303 -6.36 -7.67 -19.20
CA THR A 303 -5.37 -8.19 -18.24
C THR A 303 -5.10 -9.67 -18.44
N LEU A 304 -6.10 -10.45 -18.92
CA LEU A 304 -5.90 -11.85 -19.32
C LEU A 304 -5.00 -12.01 -20.52
N ALA A 305 -5.17 -11.14 -21.51
CA ALA A 305 -4.41 -11.22 -22.76
C ALA A 305 -2.93 -10.80 -22.57
N ARG A 306 -2.66 -9.98 -21.56
CA ARG A 306 -1.32 -9.44 -21.26
C ARG A 306 -1.08 -9.52 -19.75
N ALA A 307 -0.39 -10.53 -19.31
CA ALA A 307 -0.05 -10.78 -17.90
C ALA A 307 0.90 -9.73 -17.25
N GLN A 308 1.02 -8.52 -17.82
CA GLN A 308 1.95 -7.49 -17.35
C GLN A 308 1.23 -6.19 -17.02
N THR A 309 1.66 -5.53 -15.95
CA THR A 309 1.26 -4.17 -15.60
C THR A 309 1.78 -3.21 -16.68
N SER A 310 0.89 -2.81 -17.56
CA SER A 310 1.18 -1.86 -18.63
C SER A 310 0.43 -0.55 -18.38
N LEU A 311 0.88 0.56 -18.98
CA LEU A 311 0.18 1.84 -18.89
C LEU A 311 -1.33 1.73 -19.25
N PRO A 312 -1.73 1.00 -20.31
CA PRO A 312 -3.15 0.74 -20.56
C PRO A 312 -3.87 0.01 -19.42
N SER A 313 -3.23 -0.96 -18.76
CA SER A 313 -3.80 -1.65 -17.60
C SER A 313 -3.99 -0.69 -16.42
N LEU A 314 -3.00 0.15 -16.13
CA LEU A 314 -3.07 1.18 -15.09
C LEU A 314 -4.24 2.13 -15.32
N VAL A 315 -4.38 2.68 -16.55
CA VAL A 315 -5.46 3.60 -16.92
C VAL A 315 -6.82 2.91 -16.80
N LEU A 316 -6.94 1.69 -17.27
CA LEU A 316 -8.18 0.93 -17.30
C LEU A 316 -8.67 0.60 -15.88
N HIS A 317 -7.79 0.03 -15.01
CA HIS A 317 -8.15 -0.28 -13.62
C HIS A 317 -8.44 0.99 -12.80
N SER A 318 -7.69 2.07 -13.03
CA SER A 318 -7.97 3.38 -12.41
C SER A 318 -9.33 3.93 -12.83
N THR A 319 -9.72 3.74 -14.10
CA THR A 319 -11.04 4.15 -14.60
C THR A 319 -12.16 3.31 -13.98
N VAL A 320 -11.96 1.99 -13.86
CA VAL A 320 -12.91 1.09 -13.17
C VAL A 320 -13.12 1.52 -11.72
N LEU A 321 -12.02 1.81 -11.02
CA LEU A 321 -12.07 2.31 -9.64
C LEU A 321 -12.82 3.63 -9.55
N TRP A 322 -12.45 4.60 -10.38
CA TRP A 322 -13.06 5.93 -10.40
C TRP A 322 -14.57 5.84 -10.61
N VAL A 323 -15.02 5.16 -11.65
CA VAL A 323 -16.45 5.07 -11.98
C VAL A 323 -17.21 4.22 -10.97
N GLY A 324 -16.64 3.10 -10.51
CA GLY A 324 -17.24 2.26 -9.47
C GLY A 324 -17.42 2.99 -8.14
N CYS A 325 -16.39 3.71 -7.68
CA CYS A 325 -16.47 4.52 -6.46
C CYS A 325 -17.44 5.71 -6.62
N LEU A 326 -17.47 6.38 -7.78
CA LEU A 326 -18.49 7.41 -8.07
C LEU A 326 -19.90 6.85 -7.96
N LEU A 327 -20.12 5.65 -8.46
CA LEU A 327 -21.43 4.97 -8.36
C LEU A 327 -21.79 4.68 -6.89
N MET A 328 -20.88 4.11 -6.11
CA MET A 328 -21.16 3.74 -4.72
C MET A 328 -21.29 4.99 -3.83
N HIS A 329 -20.39 5.94 -3.90
CA HIS A 329 -20.43 7.18 -3.10
C HIS A 329 -21.60 8.08 -3.53
N GLY A 330 -21.91 8.16 -4.81
CA GLY A 330 -23.06 8.89 -5.29
C GLY A 330 -24.37 8.34 -4.76
N ASN A 331 -24.55 6.99 -4.79
CA ASN A 331 -25.73 6.36 -4.19
C ASN A 331 -25.77 6.55 -2.66
N LEU A 332 -24.59 6.52 -1.99
CA LEU A 332 -24.49 6.78 -0.56
C LEU A 332 -24.99 8.18 -0.20
N VAL A 333 -24.60 9.22 -0.96
CA VAL A 333 -25.07 10.60 -0.77
C VAL A 333 -26.59 10.71 -0.95
N TRP A 334 -27.14 10.07 -1.96
CA TRP A 334 -28.59 10.09 -2.20
C TRP A 334 -29.40 9.27 -1.19
N CYS A 335 -28.77 8.33 -0.50
CA CYS A 335 -29.37 7.55 0.60
C CYS A 335 -29.08 8.14 1.99
N ARG A 336 -28.43 9.31 2.06
CA ARG A 336 -28.18 9.98 3.35
C ARG A 336 -29.48 10.36 4.05
N PRO A 337 -29.52 10.35 5.40
CA PRO A 337 -30.70 10.77 6.12
C PRO A 337 -30.91 12.28 5.98
N THR A 338 -32.16 12.71 5.87
CA THR A 338 -32.56 14.12 5.93
C THR A 338 -32.61 14.63 7.37
N ASP A 339 -32.90 13.73 8.32
CA ASP A 339 -32.89 14.05 9.76
C ASP A 339 -31.46 14.12 10.29
N SER A 340 -31.06 15.29 10.75
CA SER A 340 -29.72 15.55 11.33
C SER A 340 -29.39 14.68 12.54
N ARG A 341 -30.41 14.19 13.27
CA ARG A 341 -30.24 13.27 14.42
C ARG A 341 -29.69 11.90 14.00
N LEU A 342 -29.91 11.48 12.76
CA LEU A 342 -29.42 10.21 12.21
C LEU A 342 -28.02 10.28 11.61
N LEU A 343 -27.41 11.48 11.50
CA LEU A 343 -26.09 11.65 10.90
C LEU A 343 -24.99 10.87 11.60
N GLY A 344 -24.99 10.83 12.93
CA GLY A 344 -24.03 10.00 13.67
C GLY A 344 -24.16 8.52 13.34
N SER A 345 -25.39 8.03 13.21
CA SER A 345 -25.65 6.65 12.78
C SER A 345 -25.22 6.40 11.34
N PHE A 346 -25.45 7.36 10.44
CA PHE A 346 -25.01 7.28 9.05
C PHE A 346 -23.49 7.12 8.94
N TYR A 347 -22.71 8.06 9.51
CA TYR A 347 -21.25 7.99 9.47
C TYR A 347 -20.69 6.75 10.15
N LEU A 348 -21.29 6.30 11.24
CA LEU A 348 -20.88 5.07 11.92
C LEU A 348 -21.05 3.84 11.00
N HIS A 349 -22.19 3.70 10.29
CA HIS A 349 -22.40 2.57 9.39
C HIS A 349 -21.56 2.67 8.12
N VAL A 350 -21.28 3.87 7.63
CA VAL A 350 -20.36 4.10 6.52
C VAL A 350 -18.93 3.67 6.91
N SER A 351 -18.44 4.08 8.08
CA SER A 351 -17.13 3.69 8.56
C SER A 351 -17.04 2.18 8.86
N LEU A 352 -18.08 1.61 9.47
CA LEU A 352 -18.17 0.16 9.72
C LEU A 352 -18.15 -0.63 8.41
N GLY A 353 -18.87 -0.15 7.38
CA GLY A 353 -18.85 -0.75 6.04
C GLY A 353 -17.46 -0.69 5.41
N GLY A 354 -16.80 0.48 5.48
CA GLY A 354 -15.43 0.64 5.00
C GLY A 354 -14.48 -0.37 5.63
N LEU A 355 -14.47 -0.45 6.96
CA LEU A 355 -13.65 -1.42 7.69
C LEU A 355 -14.01 -2.86 7.33
N ALA A 356 -15.30 -3.21 7.21
CA ALA A 356 -15.73 -4.55 6.85
C ALA A 356 -15.27 -4.97 5.45
N GLY A 357 -15.37 -4.08 4.46
CA GLY A 357 -14.86 -4.31 3.10
C GLY A 357 -13.35 -4.49 3.07
N THR A 358 -12.63 -3.66 3.84
CA THR A 358 -11.17 -3.76 3.99
C THR A 358 -10.76 -5.07 4.66
N LEU A 359 -11.35 -5.43 5.80
CA LEU A 359 -11.06 -6.68 6.52
C LEU A 359 -11.33 -7.91 5.66
N LEU A 360 -12.41 -7.91 4.89
CA LEU A 360 -12.75 -9.03 4.03
C LEU A 360 -11.64 -9.29 3.00
N LEU A 361 -11.17 -8.25 2.31
CA LEU A 361 -10.16 -8.41 1.27
C LEU A 361 -8.73 -8.52 1.84
N ALA A 362 -8.43 -7.79 2.91
CA ALA A 362 -7.10 -7.76 3.50
C ALA A 362 -6.73 -9.02 4.27
N LEU A 363 -7.69 -9.57 5.01
CA LEU A 363 -7.48 -10.69 5.91
C LEU A 363 -8.37 -11.89 5.59
N GLY A 364 -9.67 -11.65 5.34
CA GLY A 364 -10.64 -12.72 5.14
C GLY A 364 -10.30 -13.62 3.95
N ILE A 365 -10.04 -13.02 2.79
CA ILE A 365 -9.69 -13.80 1.58
C ILE A 365 -8.35 -14.51 1.71
N PRO A 366 -7.25 -13.87 2.13
CA PRO A 366 -5.99 -14.57 2.35
C PRO A 366 -6.10 -15.73 3.34
N LEU A 367 -6.82 -15.58 4.44
CA LEU A 367 -6.99 -16.63 5.45
C LEU A 367 -7.86 -17.79 4.97
N LEU A 368 -8.95 -17.52 4.25
CA LEU A 368 -9.91 -18.54 3.86
C LEU A 368 -9.60 -19.19 2.50
N MET A 369 -8.98 -18.45 1.60
CA MET A 369 -8.80 -18.84 0.20
C MET A 369 -7.37 -18.59 -0.30
N GLY A 370 -6.38 -18.45 0.61
CA GLY A 370 -4.99 -18.16 0.24
C GLY A 370 -4.38 -19.22 -0.68
N SER A 371 -4.71 -20.49 -0.47
CA SER A 371 -4.25 -21.61 -1.31
C SER A 371 -4.79 -21.55 -2.76
N LEU A 372 -5.89 -20.84 -2.99
CA LEU A 372 -6.42 -20.67 -4.36
C LEU A 372 -5.57 -19.70 -5.17
N ALA A 373 -5.03 -18.64 -4.54
CA ALA A 373 -4.22 -17.57 -5.14
C ALA A 373 -4.75 -17.13 -6.53
N LEU A 374 -6.07 -16.86 -6.59
CA LEU A 374 -6.76 -16.53 -7.84
C LEU A 374 -6.59 -15.05 -8.15
N PRO A 375 -6.07 -14.67 -9.33
CA PRO A 375 -5.71 -13.28 -9.65
C PRO A 375 -6.86 -12.28 -9.54
N TYR A 376 -8.10 -12.71 -9.78
CA TYR A 376 -9.26 -11.82 -9.83
C TYR A 376 -10.33 -12.11 -8.76
N LEU A 377 -10.00 -12.93 -7.77
CA LEU A 377 -10.94 -13.26 -6.69
C LEU A 377 -11.40 -12.00 -5.95
N ASP A 378 -10.47 -11.09 -5.66
CA ASP A 378 -10.75 -9.81 -4.99
C ASP A 378 -11.77 -8.98 -5.78
N HIS A 379 -11.66 -8.93 -7.13
CA HIS A 379 -12.63 -8.24 -8.01
C HIS A 379 -14.00 -8.91 -8.02
N GLY A 380 -14.02 -10.24 -8.03
CA GLY A 380 -15.28 -11.01 -7.95
C GLY A 380 -16.05 -10.69 -6.66
N ILE A 381 -15.35 -10.67 -5.52
CA ILE A 381 -15.95 -10.36 -4.22
C ILE A 381 -16.37 -8.89 -4.13
N ALA A 382 -15.56 -7.96 -4.63
CA ALA A 382 -15.97 -6.56 -4.73
C ALA A 382 -17.25 -6.40 -5.58
N GLY A 383 -17.33 -7.12 -6.69
CA GLY A 383 -18.53 -7.17 -7.53
C GLY A 383 -19.76 -7.71 -6.81
N LEU A 384 -19.62 -8.78 -6.01
CA LEU A 384 -20.73 -9.30 -5.17
C LEU A 384 -21.20 -8.28 -4.14
N LEU A 385 -20.27 -7.55 -3.50
CA LEU A 385 -20.60 -6.48 -2.56
C LEU A 385 -21.33 -5.33 -3.26
N ILE A 386 -20.91 -4.95 -4.46
CA ILE A 386 -21.58 -3.93 -5.28
C ILE A 386 -23.03 -4.35 -5.56
N LEU A 387 -23.26 -5.59 -5.98
CA LEU A 387 -24.59 -6.14 -6.19
C LEU A 387 -25.43 -6.09 -4.92
N ALA A 388 -24.89 -6.52 -3.79
CA ALA A 388 -25.57 -6.51 -2.51
C ALA A 388 -25.92 -5.07 -2.07
N GLY A 389 -25.01 -4.12 -2.25
CA GLY A 389 -25.21 -2.70 -1.95
C GLY A 389 -26.33 -2.07 -2.80
N LEU A 390 -26.35 -2.34 -4.10
CA LEU A 390 -27.40 -1.86 -5.00
C LEU A 390 -28.75 -2.50 -4.69
N ALA A 391 -28.80 -3.79 -4.37
CA ALA A 391 -30.02 -4.48 -3.96
C ALA A 391 -30.58 -3.93 -2.65
N ALA A 392 -29.72 -3.68 -1.65
CA ALA A 392 -30.10 -3.06 -0.39
C ALA A 392 -30.66 -1.65 -0.59
N ARG A 393 -30.02 -0.84 -1.45
CA ARG A 393 -30.52 0.49 -1.85
C ARG A 393 -31.93 0.40 -2.44
N ASP A 394 -32.13 -0.51 -3.37
CA ASP A 394 -33.43 -0.64 -4.05
C ASP A 394 -34.50 -1.13 -3.08
N ALA A 395 -34.18 -2.02 -2.15
CA ALA A 395 -35.09 -2.46 -1.09
C ALA A 395 -35.46 -1.30 -0.16
N ALA A 396 -34.46 -0.48 0.26
CA ALA A 396 -34.70 0.69 1.09
C ALA A 396 -35.60 1.72 0.41
N ARG A 397 -35.41 1.99 -0.89
CA ARG A 397 -36.25 2.90 -1.67
C ARG A 397 -37.68 2.40 -1.80
N ARG A 398 -37.88 1.09 -2.09
CA ARG A 398 -39.21 0.48 -2.12
C ARG A 398 -39.94 0.59 -0.77
N GLY A 399 -39.22 0.33 0.32
CA GLY A 399 -39.77 0.46 1.68
C GLY A 399 -40.16 1.89 2.06
N GLN A 400 -39.62 2.89 1.38
CA GLN A 400 -39.97 4.32 1.54
C GLN A 400 -40.98 4.82 0.50
N GLY A 401 -41.50 3.96 -0.37
CA GLY A 401 -42.41 4.34 -1.46
C GLY A 401 -41.75 5.16 -2.58
N LEU A 402 -40.41 5.19 -2.62
CA LEU A 402 -39.63 5.95 -3.60
C LEU A 402 -39.44 5.11 -4.89
N PRO A 403 -39.44 5.76 -6.07
CA PRO A 403 -39.23 5.04 -7.32
C PRO A 403 -37.84 4.43 -7.41
N VAL A 404 -37.76 3.16 -7.79
CA VAL A 404 -36.48 2.50 -8.11
C VAL A 404 -36.03 2.97 -9.51
N PRO A 405 -34.73 3.29 -9.72
CA PRO A 405 -34.25 3.72 -11.01
C PRO A 405 -34.55 2.68 -12.11
N ARG A 406 -35.05 3.13 -13.28
CA ARG A 406 -35.38 2.24 -14.40
C ARG A 406 -34.21 1.39 -14.90
N LEU A 407 -32.96 1.86 -14.73
CA LEU A 407 -31.74 1.15 -15.13
C LEU A 407 -31.22 0.19 -14.05
N ALA A 408 -31.80 0.17 -12.84
CA ALA A 408 -31.33 -0.68 -11.74
C ALA A 408 -31.20 -2.17 -12.12
N PRO A 409 -32.18 -2.81 -12.82
CA PRO A 409 -32.06 -4.22 -13.23
C PRO A 409 -30.91 -4.43 -14.22
N TYR A 410 -30.64 -3.50 -15.14
CA TYR A 410 -29.55 -3.60 -16.10
C TYR A 410 -28.18 -3.44 -15.41
N VAL A 411 -28.07 -2.53 -14.44
CA VAL A 411 -26.87 -2.34 -13.62
C VAL A 411 -26.59 -3.61 -12.82
N SER A 412 -27.62 -4.18 -12.20
CA SER A 412 -27.47 -5.43 -11.43
C SER A 412 -27.11 -6.61 -12.33
N ALA A 413 -27.72 -6.72 -13.51
CA ALA A 413 -27.40 -7.75 -14.50
C ALA A 413 -25.95 -7.61 -15.01
N GLY A 414 -25.52 -6.39 -15.33
CA GLY A 414 -24.15 -6.13 -15.75
C GLY A 414 -23.11 -6.44 -14.66
N ALA A 415 -23.40 -6.11 -13.40
CA ALA A 415 -22.55 -6.48 -12.28
C ALA A 415 -22.51 -8.02 -12.07
N ALA A 416 -23.64 -8.72 -12.27
CA ALA A 416 -23.68 -10.19 -12.25
C ALA A 416 -22.80 -10.79 -13.36
N VAL A 417 -22.89 -10.26 -14.58
CA VAL A 417 -22.02 -10.69 -15.71
C VAL A 417 -20.54 -10.45 -15.39
N PHE A 418 -20.20 -9.30 -14.79
CA PHE A 418 -18.85 -9.02 -14.35
C PHE A 418 -18.35 -10.02 -13.30
N VAL A 419 -19.16 -10.33 -12.29
CA VAL A 419 -18.81 -11.32 -11.25
C VAL A 419 -18.61 -12.70 -11.87
N VAL A 420 -19.56 -13.15 -12.70
CA VAL A 420 -19.47 -14.45 -13.38
C VAL A 420 -18.25 -14.48 -14.31
N GLY A 421 -17.98 -13.40 -15.04
CA GLY A 421 -16.81 -13.28 -15.89
C GLY A 421 -15.51 -13.38 -15.11
N THR A 422 -15.37 -12.67 -13.99
CA THR A 422 -14.16 -12.72 -13.17
C THR A 422 -13.95 -14.11 -12.53
N LEU A 423 -15.01 -14.76 -12.07
CA LEU A 423 -14.93 -16.12 -11.53
C LEU A 423 -14.58 -17.15 -12.62
N ALA A 424 -15.19 -17.05 -13.81
CA ALA A 424 -14.88 -17.92 -14.95
C ALA A 424 -13.42 -17.76 -15.41
N MET A 425 -12.93 -16.52 -15.44
CA MET A 425 -11.54 -16.22 -15.78
C MET A 425 -10.57 -16.78 -14.74
N SER A 426 -10.91 -16.65 -13.46
CA SER A 426 -10.12 -17.25 -12.38
C SER A 426 -10.06 -18.76 -12.50
N GLY A 427 -11.20 -19.41 -12.79
CA GLY A 427 -11.28 -20.85 -13.05
C GLY A 427 -10.45 -21.29 -14.27
N TRP A 428 -10.51 -20.52 -15.35
CA TRP A 428 -9.72 -20.80 -16.55
C TRP A 428 -8.19 -20.62 -16.32
N ALA A 429 -7.78 -19.60 -15.53
CA ALA A 429 -6.39 -19.41 -15.13
C ALA A 429 -5.87 -20.60 -14.30
N LEU A 430 -6.72 -21.19 -13.44
CA LEU A 430 -6.41 -22.41 -12.70
C LEU A 430 -6.18 -23.62 -13.61
N ALA A 431 -6.94 -23.74 -14.70
CA ALA A 431 -6.88 -24.90 -15.58
C ALA A 431 -5.61 -24.94 -16.48
N ARG A 432 -4.85 -23.83 -16.57
CA ARG A 432 -3.68 -23.71 -17.47
C ARG A 432 -2.36 -24.09 -16.79
N GLY A 433 -2.08 -25.38 -16.69
CA GLY A 433 -0.75 -25.88 -16.30
C GLY A 433 -0.31 -25.49 -14.88
N ARG A 434 -1.19 -24.89 -14.09
CA ARG A 434 -0.90 -24.51 -12.71
C ARG A 434 -0.82 -25.75 -11.83
N LEU A 435 0.31 -25.92 -11.16
CA LEU A 435 0.54 -27.00 -10.19
C LEU A 435 0.10 -26.58 -8.78
N GLU A 436 0.54 -25.40 -8.36
CA GLU A 436 0.23 -24.89 -7.02
C GLU A 436 0.17 -23.37 -7.03
N GLY A 437 -0.62 -22.80 -6.14
CA GLY A 437 -0.65 -21.39 -5.84
C GLY A 437 -0.73 -21.15 -4.35
N SER A 438 -0.09 -20.10 -3.89
CA SER A 438 -0.11 -19.68 -2.50
C SER A 438 -0.18 -18.16 -2.40
N ARG A 439 -0.93 -17.66 -1.42
CA ARG A 439 -1.00 -16.25 -1.07
C ARG A 439 -0.66 -16.08 0.40
N THR A 440 0.46 -15.46 0.67
CA THR A 440 0.96 -15.19 2.01
C THR A 440 0.84 -13.69 2.35
N PHE A 441 1.38 -13.31 3.49
CA PHE A 441 1.57 -11.91 3.86
C PHE A 441 2.52 -11.18 2.89
N TYR A 442 3.53 -11.89 2.36
CA TYR A 442 4.60 -11.26 1.56
C TYR A 442 4.29 -11.22 0.06
N GLY A 443 3.40 -12.08 -0.43
CA GLY A 443 3.09 -12.08 -1.84
C GLY A 443 2.13 -13.17 -2.31
N GLN A 444 1.95 -13.22 -3.62
CA GLN A 444 1.16 -14.23 -4.29
C GLN A 444 2.05 -15.03 -5.24
N TYR A 445 2.20 -16.32 -4.96
CA TYR A 445 3.07 -17.23 -5.67
C TYR A 445 2.28 -18.20 -6.53
N THR A 446 2.85 -18.57 -7.68
CA THR A 446 2.28 -19.58 -8.57
C THR A 446 3.40 -20.44 -9.13
N VAL A 447 3.24 -21.76 -9.04
CA VAL A 447 4.05 -22.73 -9.75
C VAL A 447 3.24 -23.29 -10.89
N LYS A 448 3.78 -23.25 -12.10
CA LYS A 448 3.10 -23.77 -13.30
C LYS A 448 4.07 -24.40 -14.28
N ASP A 449 3.57 -25.36 -15.03
CA ASP A 449 4.29 -25.98 -16.16
C ASP A 449 3.80 -25.36 -17.47
N ALA A 450 4.72 -24.93 -18.31
CA ALA A 450 4.45 -24.36 -19.63
C ALA A 450 5.60 -24.70 -20.60
N GLU A 451 5.30 -25.23 -21.76
CA GLU A 451 6.25 -25.47 -22.86
C GLU A 451 7.51 -26.27 -22.44
N GLY A 452 7.33 -27.27 -21.56
CA GLY A 452 8.44 -28.08 -21.05
C GLY A 452 9.27 -27.44 -19.92
N LEU A 453 8.90 -26.23 -19.50
CA LEU A 453 9.54 -25.50 -18.41
C LEU A 453 8.62 -25.44 -17.19
N ARG A 454 9.20 -25.52 -15.99
CA ARG A 454 8.53 -25.20 -14.72
C ARG A 454 8.89 -23.81 -14.29
N LEU A 455 7.88 -23.00 -14.04
CA LEU A 455 8.01 -21.58 -13.74
C LEU A 455 7.56 -21.31 -12.30
N PHE A 456 8.37 -20.57 -11.55
CA PHE A 456 7.99 -19.95 -10.29
C PHE A 456 7.72 -18.47 -10.52
N GLN A 457 6.52 -18.03 -10.18
CA GLN A 457 6.09 -16.64 -10.36
C GLN A 457 5.68 -16.02 -9.03
N HIS A 458 6.10 -14.78 -8.82
CA HIS A 458 5.59 -13.87 -7.80
C HIS A 458 4.83 -12.75 -8.51
N GLY A 459 3.52 -12.70 -8.32
CA GLY A 459 2.67 -11.85 -9.17
C GLY A 459 2.73 -12.30 -10.63
N SER A 460 3.13 -11.39 -11.52
CA SER A 460 3.37 -11.68 -12.94
C SER A 460 4.85 -11.94 -13.27
N THR A 461 5.76 -11.67 -12.33
CA THR A 461 7.21 -11.77 -12.54
C THR A 461 7.70 -13.20 -12.32
N VAL A 462 8.48 -13.70 -13.27
CA VAL A 462 9.12 -15.02 -13.16
C VAL A 462 10.41 -14.88 -12.35
N HIS A 463 10.48 -15.57 -11.22
CA HIS A 463 11.65 -15.59 -10.34
C HIS A 463 12.45 -16.88 -10.40
N GLY A 464 12.05 -17.81 -11.22
CA GLY A 464 12.80 -19.05 -11.43
C GLY A 464 12.19 -19.91 -12.52
N VAL A 465 13.06 -20.58 -13.25
CA VAL A 465 12.74 -21.47 -14.36
C VAL A 465 13.56 -22.73 -14.24
N GLU A 466 12.93 -23.90 -14.36
CA GLU A 466 13.57 -25.20 -14.42
C GLU A 466 13.14 -25.93 -15.70
N ASN A 467 14.07 -26.49 -16.43
CA ASN A 467 13.78 -27.34 -17.57
C ASN A 467 13.34 -28.72 -17.07
N LEU A 468 12.23 -29.23 -17.60
CA LEU A 468 11.67 -30.53 -17.19
C LEU A 468 12.21 -31.70 -18.03
N ALA A 469 13.00 -31.42 -19.07
CA ALA A 469 13.59 -32.47 -19.89
C ALA A 469 14.52 -33.38 -19.06
N PRO A 470 14.54 -34.70 -19.33
CA PRO A 470 15.42 -35.62 -18.63
C PRO A 470 16.91 -35.23 -18.83
N GLY A 471 17.63 -35.07 -17.68
CA GLY A 471 19.04 -34.66 -17.70
C GLY A 471 19.29 -33.14 -17.70
N GLU A 472 18.26 -32.33 -17.90
CA GLU A 472 18.36 -30.85 -17.90
C GLU A 472 17.93 -30.23 -16.55
N ARG A 473 17.37 -31.04 -15.64
CA ARG A 473 16.98 -30.56 -14.32
C ARG A 473 18.19 -30.17 -13.48
N GLY A 474 18.05 -29.10 -12.71
CA GLY A 474 19.15 -28.56 -11.90
C GLY A 474 20.10 -27.63 -12.64
N GLU A 475 19.94 -27.45 -13.98
CA GLU A 475 20.67 -26.44 -14.74
C GLU A 475 20.07 -25.05 -14.47
N PRO A 476 20.89 -24.05 -14.08
CA PRO A 476 20.40 -22.71 -13.80
C PRO A 476 19.97 -22.01 -15.10
N LEU A 477 18.72 -21.55 -15.13
CA LEU A 477 18.12 -20.82 -16.23
C LEU A 477 17.74 -19.39 -15.83
N SER A 478 16.85 -18.75 -16.57
CA SER A 478 16.48 -17.34 -16.39
C SER A 478 17.73 -16.45 -16.47
N TYR A 479 17.83 -15.45 -15.61
CA TYR A 479 18.97 -14.55 -15.50
C TYR A 479 20.15 -15.12 -14.70
N TYR A 480 20.08 -16.40 -14.30
CA TYR A 480 21.18 -17.12 -13.63
C TYR A 480 21.92 -18.11 -14.56
N HIS A 481 21.57 -18.18 -15.84
CA HIS A 481 22.18 -19.15 -16.75
C HIS A 481 23.71 -18.99 -16.78
N ARG A 482 24.45 -20.06 -17.14
CA ARG A 482 25.93 -20.09 -17.08
C ARG A 482 26.62 -18.99 -17.88
N GLY A 483 25.99 -18.50 -18.97
CA GLY A 483 26.50 -17.38 -19.75
C GLY A 483 26.18 -16.00 -19.17
N SER A 484 25.32 -15.89 -18.15
CA SER A 484 25.00 -14.63 -17.49
C SER A 484 26.19 -14.09 -16.70
N ALA A 485 26.15 -12.79 -16.37
CA ALA A 485 27.24 -12.17 -15.62
C ALA A 485 27.45 -12.85 -14.25
N VAL A 486 26.38 -13.12 -13.51
CA VAL A 486 26.48 -13.84 -12.23
C VAL A 486 26.92 -15.29 -12.43
N GLY A 487 26.43 -15.98 -13.48
CA GLY A 487 26.83 -17.34 -13.81
C GLY A 487 28.33 -17.45 -14.09
N ARG A 488 28.89 -16.51 -14.83
CA ARG A 488 30.33 -16.44 -15.12
C ARG A 488 31.14 -16.14 -13.86
N VAL A 489 30.67 -15.27 -12.96
CA VAL A 489 31.30 -15.03 -11.66
C VAL A 489 31.32 -16.30 -10.82
N MET A 490 30.17 -16.98 -10.72
CA MET A 490 30.04 -18.23 -9.95
C MET A 490 30.82 -19.40 -10.54
N ALA A 491 31.08 -19.42 -11.84
CA ALA A 491 31.92 -20.43 -12.48
C ALA A 491 33.42 -20.13 -12.37
N SER A 492 33.80 -18.86 -12.15
CA SER A 492 35.19 -18.41 -12.16
C SER A 492 36.01 -18.97 -11.01
N PRO A 493 37.24 -19.44 -11.26
CA PRO A 493 38.19 -19.79 -10.20
C PRO A 493 38.86 -18.57 -9.54
N LEU A 494 38.71 -17.39 -10.13
CA LEU A 494 39.36 -16.15 -9.65
C LEU A 494 38.63 -15.51 -8.48
N ILE A 495 37.40 -15.92 -8.21
CA ILE A 495 36.59 -15.40 -7.11
C ILE A 495 36.48 -16.48 -6.03
N PRO A 496 37.07 -16.28 -4.84
CA PRO A 496 36.87 -17.18 -3.70
C PRO A 496 35.39 -17.28 -3.34
N ARG A 497 34.93 -18.47 -2.93
CA ARG A 497 33.52 -18.66 -2.56
C ARG A 497 33.28 -19.87 -1.64
N GLU A 498 34.17 -20.05 -0.67
CA GLU A 498 33.93 -21.05 0.39
C GLU A 498 32.68 -20.74 1.20
N GLN A 499 32.39 -19.45 1.39
CA GLN A 499 31.22 -18.96 2.14
C GLN A 499 30.45 -17.95 1.28
N VAL A 500 29.25 -18.29 0.87
CA VAL A 500 28.42 -17.45 0.01
C VAL A 500 27.12 -17.10 0.74
N ALA A 501 26.75 -15.83 0.71
CA ALA A 501 25.44 -15.36 1.15
C ALA A 501 24.62 -14.94 -0.06
N VAL A 502 23.36 -15.34 -0.11
CA VAL A 502 22.41 -14.94 -1.13
C VAL A 502 21.18 -14.36 -0.45
N VAL A 503 20.85 -13.13 -0.78
CA VAL A 503 19.65 -12.45 -0.30
C VAL A 503 18.54 -12.61 -1.34
N GLY A 504 17.50 -13.36 -0.99
CA GLY A 504 16.47 -13.88 -1.88
C GLY A 504 16.75 -15.31 -2.30
N LEU A 505 15.72 -16.15 -2.29
CA LEU A 505 15.84 -17.57 -2.63
C LEU A 505 15.32 -17.89 -4.05
N GLY A 506 14.13 -17.40 -4.39
CA GLY A 506 13.44 -17.84 -5.60
C GLY A 506 13.24 -19.36 -5.60
N ILE A 507 13.72 -20.04 -6.62
CA ILE A 507 13.75 -21.52 -6.67
C ILE A 507 15.11 -22.10 -6.21
N GLY A 508 16.05 -21.26 -5.75
CA GLY A 508 17.39 -21.65 -5.38
C GLY A 508 18.33 -21.80 -6.57
N SER A 509 18.10 -21.13 -7.70
CA SER A 509 18.90 -21.27 -8.94
C SER A 509 20.40 -21.10 -8.73
N LEU A 510 20.83 -20.21 -7.86
CA LEU A 510 22.25 -20.02 -7.55
C LEU A 510 22.88 -21.21 -6.82
N ALA A 511 22.10 -22.03 -6.12
CA ALA A 511 22.60 -23.23 -5.46
C ALA A 511 23.16 -24.27 -6.45
N ALA A 512 22.75 -24.23 -7.72
CA ALA A 512 23.27 -25.05 -8.79
C ALA A 512 24.79 -24.84 -9.08
N TYR A 513 25.34 -23.72 -8.64
CA TYR A 513 26.78 -23.42 -8.74
C TYR A 513 27.60 -23.93 -7.54
N GLY A 514 26.94 -24.43 -6.51
CA GLY A 514 27.59 -24.90 -5.28
C GLY A 514 28.52 -26.09 -5.52
N ARG A 515 29.73 -26.06 -4.94
CA ARG A 515 30.73 -27.12 -5.04
C ARG A 515 30.91 -27.83 -3.70
N PRO A 516 31.47 -29.06 -3.69
CA PRO A 516 31.79 -29.73 -2.44
C PRO A 516 32.73 -28.88 -1.57
N GLY A 517 32.40 -28.79 -0.28
CA GLY A 517 33.15 -28.00 0.70
C GLY A 517 32.74 -26.54 0.84
N GLU A 518 31.91 -26.03 -0.06
CA GLU A 518 31.34 -24.67 0.05
C GLU A 518 30.11 -24.66 0.98
N SER A 519 29.88 -23.52 1.65
CA SER A 519 28.67 -23.27 2.46
C SER A 519 27.92 -22.06 1.93
N TRP A 520 26.64 -22.24 1.70
CA TRP A 520 25.76 -21.26 1.09
C TRP A 520 24.58 -20.94 1.99
N ASP A 521 24.46 -19.67 2.41
CA ASP A 521 23.39 -19.15 3.25
C ASP A 521 22.43 -18.34 2.38
N PHE A 522 21.19 -18.83 2.22
CA PHE A 522 20.12 -18.10 1.58
C PHE A 522 19.26 -17.41 2.63
N TYR A 523 19.10 -16.10 2.51
CA TYR A 523 18.22 -15.30 3.36
C TYR A 523 16.90 -15.08 2.64
N GLU A 524 15.82 -15.70 3.14
CA GLU A 524 14.50 -15.61 2.52
C GLU A 524 13.47 -15.08 3.51
N LEU A 525 12.72 -14.04 3.08
CA LEU A 525 11.74 -13.38 3.92
C LEU A 525 10.52 -14.25 4.18
N ASP A 526 10.04 -14.95 3.13
CA ASP A 526 8.83 -15.77 3.17
C ASP A 526 9.15 -17.27 3.19
N PRO A 527 8.92 -17.97 4.32
CA PRO A 527 9.13 -19.42 4.40
C PRO A 527 8.36 -20.23 3.35
N GLU A 528 7.28 -19.67 2.79
CA GLU A 528 6.50 -20.30 1.74
C GLU A 528 7.28 -20.45 0.43
N VAL A 529 8.19 -19.51 0.14
CA VAL A 529 9.08 -19.59 -1.02
C VAL A 529 9.99 -20.82 -0.90
N GLU A 530 10.60 -21.04 0.26
CA GLU A 530 11.41 -22.25 0.50
C GLU A 530 10.58 -23.52 0.36
N ARG A 531 9.36 -23.56 0.92
CA ARG A 531 8.47 -24.72 0.82
C ARG A 531 8.15 -25.06 -0.65
N LEU A 532 7.83 -24.05 -1.46
CA LEU A 532 7.51 -24.21 -2.88
C LEU A 532 8.76 -24.60 -3.70
N ALA A 533 9.92 -24.00 -3.41
CA ALA A 533 11.19 -24.35 -4.03
C ALA A 533 11.55 -25.82 -3.82
N ARG A 534 11.56 -26.28 -2.58
CA ARG A 534 11.87 -27.70 -2.24
C ARG A 534 10.84 -28.68 -2.78
N ARG A 535 9.56 -28.31 -2.80
CA ARG A 535 8.48 -29.21 -3.24
C ARG A 535 8.45 -29.43 -4.75
N HIS A 536 8.75 -28.39 -5.52
CA HIS A 536 8.50 -28.39 -6.96
C HIS A 536 9.75 -28.31 -7.82
N PHE A 537 10.88 -27.89 -7.28
CA PHE A 537 12.12 -27.66 -8.02
C PHE A 537 13.26 -28.49 -7.44
N SER A 538 14.26 -28.81 -8.26
CA SER A 538 15.39 -29.65 -7.86
C SER A 538 16.64 -28.87 -7.44
N MET A 539 16.68 -27.55 -7.62
CA MET A 539 17.87 -26.71 -7.49
C MET A 539 18.57 -26.82 -6.14
N LEU A 540 17.80 -26.78 -5.04
CA LEU A 540 18.36 -26.85 -3.68
C LEU A 540 18.89 -28.25 -3.36
N ASP A 541 18.16 -29.29 -3.77
CA ASP A 541 18.49 -30.68 -3.46
C ASP A 541 19.62 -31.23 -4.34
N SER A 542 19.82 -30.65 -5.54
CA SER A 542 20.91 -31.02 -6.45
C SER A 542 22.22 -30.29 -6.17
N SER A 543 22.24 -29.30 -5.27
CA SER A 543 23.46 -28.56 -4.92
C SER A 543 24.49 -29.46 -4.26
N GLN A 544 25.75 -29.31 -4.65
CA GLN A 544 26.88 -30.00 -4.02
C GLN A 544 27.45 -29.26 -2.81
N ALA A 545 27.04 -27.99 -2.58
CA ALA A 545 27.41 -27.22 -1.42
C ALA A 545 26.51 -27.54 -0.22
N HIS A 546 26.96 -27.15 0.98
CA HIS A 546 26.10 -27.16 2.17
C HIS A 546 25.17 -25.95 2.14
N VAL A 547 23.91 -26.16 1.78
CA VAL A 547 22.91 -25.09 1.64
C VAL A 547 22.07 -24.95 2.91
N ARG A 548 21.99 -23.73 3.45
CA ARG A 548 21.07 -23.35 4.54
C ARG A 548 20.13 -22.27 4.06
N VAL A 549 18.85 -22.34 4.45
CA VAL A 549 17.88 -21.27 4.25
C VAL A 549 17.55 -20.64 5.60
N LEU A 550 17.76 -19.33 5.70
CA LEU A 550 17.59 -18.54 6.91
C LEU A 550 16.35 -17.66 6.72
N ALA A 551 15.26 -18.02 7.40
CA ALA A 551 14.01 -17.27 7.31
C ALA A 551 14.09 -15.92 8.02
N GLY A 552 13.57 -14.86 7.39
CA GLY A 552 13.45 -13.52 7.94
C GLY A 552 14.02 -12.43 7.04
N ASP A 553 13.91 -11.18 7.49
CA ASP A 553 14.51 -10.05 6.76
C ASP A 553 16.04 -10.20 6.67
N ALA A 554 16.55 -10.13 5.45
CA ALA A 554 17.96 -10.42 5.18
C ALA A 554 18.91 -9.42 5.86
N ARG A 555 18.53 -8.15 5.95
CA ARG A 555 19.38 -7.13 6.59
C ARG A 555 19.49 -7.38 8.09
N LEU A 556 18.35 -7.67 8.75
CA LEU A 556 18.34 -8.00 10.18
C LEU A 556 19.12 -9.28 10.46
N ARG A 557 18.93 -10.32 9.63
CA ARG A 557 19.68 -11.58 9.78
C ARG A 557 21.18 -11.43 9.49
N MET A 558 21.55 -10.59 8.54
CA MET A 558 22.96 -10.28 8.28
C MET A 558 23.63 -9.51 9.41
N GLU A 559 22.89 -8.70 10.18
CA GLU A 559 23.45 -8.09 11.39
C GLU A 559 23.98 -9.14 12.38
N GLU A 560 23.27 -10.26 12.52
CA GLU A 560 23.63 -11.37 13.39
C GLU A 560 24.78 -12.22 12.84
N ALA A 561 25.04 -12.19 11.52
CA ALA A 561 26.11 -12.94 10.90
C ALA A 561 27.50 -12.43 11.34
N ARG A 562 28.49 -13.33 11.29
CA ARG A 562 29.89 -13.00 11.62
C ARG A 562 30.45 -11.95 10.67
N ASP A 563 31.14 -10.93 11.19
CA ASP A 563 31.91 -10.00 10.38
C ASP A 563 33.03 -10.74 9.63
N GLN A 564 33.30 -10.33 8.41
CA GLN A 564 34.23 -11.02 7.51
C GLN A 564 33.92 -12.52 7.37
N GLY A 565 32.63 -12.86 7.29
CA GLY A 565 32.16 -14.24 7.21
C GLY A 565 32.03 -14.75 5.78
N TYR A 566 31.80 -13.89 4.78
CA TYR A 566 31.44 -14.28 3.42
C TYR A 566 32.48 -13.84 2.39
N ASP A 567 32.75 -14.72 1.42
CA ASP A 567 33.56 -14.41 0.25
C ASP A 567 32.74 -13.68 -0.81
N VAL A 568 31.47 -14.06 -0.97
CA VAL A 568 30.54 -13.45 -1.92
C VAL A 568 29.21 -13.20 -1.23
N ILE A 569 28.68 -11.99 -1.41
CA ILE A 569 27.30 -11.64 -1.02
C ILE A 569 26.55 -11.25 -2.29
N VAL A 570 25.46 -11.93 -2.59
CA VAL A 570 24.59 -11.65 -3.73
C VAL A 570 23.25 -11.11 -3.23
N LEU A 571 22.87 -9.91 -3.66
CA LEU A 571 21.56 -9.35 -3.38
C LEU A 571 20.66 -9.52 -4.62
N ASP A 572 19.68 -10.39 -4.47
CA ASP A 572 18.65 -10.69 -5.47
C ASP A 572 17.26 -10.81 -4.81
N ALA A 573 17.00 -9.91 -3.87
CA ALA A 573 15.72 -9.83 -3.18
C ALA A 573 14.79 -8.89 -3.95
N PHE A 574 13.89 -9.46 -4.73
CA PHE A 574 12.85 -8.73 -5.44
C PHE A 574 11.48 -9.05 -4.85
N SER A 575 10.68 -8.02 -4.62
CA SER A 575 9.24 -8.16 -4.45
C SER A 575 8.59 -7.86 -5.80
N SER A 576 8.41 -8.94 -6.61
CA SER A 576 8.08 -8.85 -8.04
C SER A 576 9.14 -8.07 -8.84
N ASP A 577 8.89 -6.86 -9.35
CA ASP A 577 9.85 -6.05 -10.12
C ASP A 577 10.52 -4.93 -9.29
N PHE A 578 10.38 -4.95 -7.97
CA PHE A 578 10.86 -3.91 -7.05
C PHE A 578 11.86 -4.45 -6.02
N VAL A 579 13.02 -3.78 -5.90
CA VAL A 579 13.99 -4.07 -4.84
C VAL A 579 13.63 -3.29 -3.58
N PRO A 580 13.51 -3.94 -2.41
CA PRO A 580 13.26 -3.25 -1.15
C PRO A 580 14.33 -2.20 -0.86
N THR A 581 13.92 -0.94 -0.76
CA THR A 581 14.86 0.20 -0.65
C THR A 581 15.76 0.13 0.57
N HIS A 582 15.30 -0.44 1.68
CA HIS A 582 16.09 -0.59 2.90
C HIS A 582 17.31 -1.52 2.76
N LEU A 583 17.35 -2.33 1.68
CA LEU A 583 18.50 -3.16 1.32
C LEU A 583 19.53 -2.40 0.46
N LEU A 584 19.18 -1.22 -0.05
CA LEU A 584 20.00 -0.40 -0.95
C LEU A 584 20.37 0.96 -0.36
N THR A 585 20.37 1.09 0.96
CA THR A 585 20.84 2.30 1.66
C THR A 585 22.32 2.25 1.93
N ARG A 586 22.93 3.41 2.17
CA ARG A 586 24.34 3.51 2.58
C ARG A 586 24.65 2.62 3.77
N GLU A 587 23.78 2.61 4.77
CA GLU A 587 23.91 1.84 5.99
C GLU A 587 23.86 0.33 5.72
N ALA A 588 22.96 -0.11 4.82
CA ALA A 588 22.85 -1.51 4.41
C ALA A 588 24.09 -1.98 3.64
N ILE A 589 24.56 -1.18 2.67
CA ILE A 589 25.78 -1.53 1.91
C ILE A 589 27.00 -1.55 2.83
N ALA A 590 27.14 -0.60 3.76
CA ALA A 590 28.22 -0.62 4.76
C ALA A 590 28.16 -1.87 5.64
N LEU A 591 26.95 -2.34 6.01
CA LEU A 591 26.79 -3.62 6.71
C LEU A 591 27.30 -4.79 5.86
N TYR A 592 26.89 -4.90 4.60
CA TYR A 592 27.31 -6.01 3.72
C TYR A 592 28.83 -6.00 3.50
N LEU A 593 29.43 -4.83 3.28
CA LEU A 593 30.89 -4.70 3.15
C LEU A 593 31.64 -5.15 4.41
N ARG A 594 31.10 -4.89 5.60
CA ARG A 594 31.66 -5.37 6.88
C ARG A 594 31.59 -6.90 7.00
N LYS A 595 30.56 -7.53 6.40
CA LYS A 595 30.38 -8.99 6.41
C LYS A 595 31.26 -9.70 5.38
N LEU A 596 31.81 -8.99 4.40
CA LEU A 596 32.74 -9.56 3.42
C LEU A 596 34.13 -9.85 4.03
N ARG A 597 34.69 -10.96 3.65
CA ARG A 597 36.12 -11.29 3.86
C ARG A 597 37.02 -10.39 3.04
N PRO A 598 38.33 -10.26 3.40
CA PRO A 598 39.31 -9.65 2.52
C PRO A 598 39.29 -10.32 1.14
N GLY A 599 39.22 -9.51 0.05
CA GLY A 599 39.05 -10.01 -1.31
C GLY A 599 37.61 -10.33 -1.72
N GLY A 600 36.64 -10.16 -0.82
CA GLY A 600 35.24 -10.50 -1.04
C GLY A 600 34.53 -9.61 -2.05
N LEU A 601 33.43 -10.12 -2.59
CA LEU A 601 32.62 -9.52 -3.65
C LEU A 601 31.16 -9.33 -3.22
N LEU A 602 30.65 -8.12 -3.42
CA LEU A 602 29.25 -7.77 -3.24
C LEU A 602 28.59 -7.57 -4.61
N MET A 603 27.52 -8.29 -4.88
CA MET A 603 26.79 -8.22 -6.15
C MET A 603 25.33 -7.86 -5.93
N PHE A 604 24.80 -7.02 -6.80
CA PHE A 604 23.38 -6.62 -6.81
C PHE A 604 22.75 -6.96 -8.17
N HIS A 605 21.68 -7.70 -8.17
CA HIS A 605 20.81 -7.81 -9.32
C HIS A 605 20.02 -6.50 -9.46
N VAL A 606 20.11 -5.83 -10.60
CA VAL A 606 19.50 -4.50 -10.81
C VAL A 606 18.62 -4.44 -12.06
N SER A 607 18.30 -5.59 -12.65
CA SER A 607 17.35 -5.65 -13.77
C SER A 607 15.94 -5.33 -13.27
N SER A 608 15.41 -4.19 -13.65
CA SER A 608 14.02 -3.80 -13.39
C SER A 608 13.47 -3.04 -14.58
N ARG A 609 12.21 -3.24 -14.88
CA ARG A 609 11.49 -2.54 -15.97
C ARG A 609 11.10 -1.12 -15.56
N LEU A 610 10.94 -0.89 -14.24
CA LEU A 610 10.43 0.35 -13.69
C LEU A 610 11.54 1.25 -13.16
N PHE A 611 12.68 0.68 -12.72
CA PHE A 611 13.75 1.42 -12.07
C PHE A 611 15.10 1.20 -12.71
N ASN A 612 15.88 2.26 -12.80
CA ASN A 612 17.31 2.21 -13.07
C ASN A 612 18.08 2.44 -11.76
N LEU A 613 18.53 1.34 -11.15
CA LEU A 613 19.25 1.37 -9.87
C LEU A 613 20.76 1.59 -10.03
N VAL A 614 21.29 1.50 -11.24
CA VAL A 614 22.73 1.69 -11.48
C VAL A 614 23.22 3.07 -11.02
N PRO A 615 22.55 4.21 -11.31
CA PRO A 615 22.95 5.51 -10.81
C PRO A 615 22.92 5.61 -9.27
N VAL A 616 21.96 4.95 -8.62
CA VAL A 616 21.83 4.94 -7.16
C VAL A 616 23.03 4.23 -6.52
N LEU A 617 23.34 3.01 -7.01
CA LEU A 617 24.45 2.22 -6.51
C LEU A 617 25.81 2.87 -6.86
N THR A 618 25.94 3.50 -8.04
CA THR A 618 27.12 4.26 -8.42
C THR A 618 27.35 5.45 -7.47
N ARG A 619 26.30 6.16 -7.09
CA ARG A 619 26.38 7.25 -6.11
C ARG A 619 26.81 6.75 -4.73
N LEU A 620 26.28 5.60 -4.29
CA LEU A 620 26.63 4.98 -3.01
C LEU A 620 28.05 4.41 -3.01
N SER A 621 28.50 3.81 -4.13
CA SER A 621 29.87 3.34 -4.28
C SER A 621 30.88 4.47 -4.16
N ALA A 622 30.60 5.62 -4.76
CA ALA A 622 31.43 6.82 -4.64
C ALA A 622 31.48 7.37 -3.20
N GLU A 623 30.35 7.38 -2.49
CA GLU A 623 30.28 7.85 -1.10
C GLU A 623 31.02 6.93 -0.13
N LEU A 624 30.97 5.63 -0.36
CA LEU A 624 31.64 4.63 0.46
C LEU A 624 33.11 4.41 0.05
N ASN A 625 33.58 5.09 -1.00
CA ASN A 625 34.93 4.90 -1.58
C ASN A 625 35.21 3.45 -1.98
N VAL A 626 34.21 2.72 -2.49
CA VAL A 626 34.31 1.36 -2.95
C VAL A 626 34.08 1.32 -4.46
N PRO A 627 34.98 0.80 -5.29
CA PRO A 627 34.78 0.73 -6.74
C PRO A 627 33.50 -0.03 -7.09
N GLY A 628 32.70 0.58 -7.99
CA GLY A 628 31.50 -0.01 -8.56
C GLY A 628 31.75 -0.44 -10.03
N LEU A 629 31.22 -1.57 -10.39
CA LEU A 629 31.28 -2.12 -11.75
C LEU A 629 29.89 -2.59 -12.18
N VAL A 630 29.61 -2.55 -13.49
CA VAL A 630 28.36 -3.03 -14.05
C VAL A 630 28.64 -3.87 -15.30
N ASN A 631 27.84 -4.95 -15.51
CA ASN A 631 27.90 -5.66 -16.76
C ASN A 631 27.03 -5.00 -17.83
N ARG A 632 27.31 -5.31 -19.11
CA ARG A 632 26.33 -5.09 -20.17
C ARG A 632 25.35 -6.28 -20.22
N PRO A 633 24.06 -6.06 -20.45
CA PRO A 633 23.11 -7.16 -20.64
C PRO A 633 23.57 -8.08 -21.79
N GLU A 634 23.34 -9.36 -21.61
CA GLU A 634 23.67 -10.37 -22.63
C GLU A 634 22.75 -10.19 -23.85
N SER A 635 23.32 -10.37 -25.04
CA SER A 635 22.56 -10.47 -26.30
C SER A 635 22.19 -11.93 -26.52
N LEU A 636 20.95 -12.31 -26.24
CA LEU A 636 20.44 -13.66 -26.38
C LEU A 636 19.69 -13.83 -27.72
N SER A 637 19.87 -14.98 -28.36
CA SER A 637 19.10 -15.36 -29.53
C SER A 637 17.64 -15.70 -29.17
N ALA A 638 16.75 -15.76 -30.17
CA ALA A 638 15.36 -16.16 -29.94
C ALA A 638 15.25 -17.59 -29.37
N GLU A 639 16.16 -18.49 -29.76
CA GLU A 639 16.22 -19.86 -29.26
C GLU A 639 16.64 -19.88 -27.76
N GLU A 640 17.64 -19.09 -27.39
CA GLU A 640 18.08 -18.96 -25.98
C GLU A 640 16.98 -18.38 -25.12
N LEU A 641 16.25 -17.37 -25.58
CA LEU A 641 15.08 -16.83 -24.88
C LEU A 641 13.99 -17.89 -24.74
N ALA A 642 13.71 -18.66 -25.78
CA ALA A 642 12.72 -19.75 -25.73
C ALA A 642 13.14 -20.89 -24.78
N SER A 643 14.45 -21.12 -24.62
CA SER A 643 14.99 -22.11 -23.66
C SER A 643 14.86 -21.67 -22.19
N GLY A 644 14.29 -20.50 -21.91
CA GLY A 644 14.08 -19.96 -20.55
C GLY A 644 15.25 -19.13 -20.03
N ARG A 645 16.22 -18.73 -20.88
CA ARG A 645 17.27 -17.76 -20.50
C ARG A 645 16.75 -16.33 -20.61
N SER A 646 17.29 -15.44 -19.81
CA SER A 646 16.95 -14.01 -19.81
C SER A 646 18.20 -13.17 -19.62
N PRO A 647 18.31 -12.01 -20.30
CA PRO A 647 19.40 -11.07 -20.07
C PRO A 647 19.29 -10.44 -18.68
N SER A 648 20.43 -10.04 -18.12
CA SER A 648 20.48 -9.47 -16.77
C SER A 648 21.48 -8.35 -16.61
N ILE A 649 21.19 -7.43 -15.69
CA ILE A 649 22.11 -6.38 -15.29
C ILE A 649 22.47 -6.61 -13.83
N TRP A 650 23.78 -6.66 -13.57
CA TRP A 650 24.35 -6.83 -12.25
C TRP A 650 25.29 -5.68 -11.93
N PHE A 651 25.21 -5.16 -10.73
CA PHE A 651 26.15 -4.20 -10.19
C PHE A 651 27.04 -4.91 -9.17
N ALA A 652 28.34 -4.72 -9.27
CA ALA A 652 29.33 -5.35 -8.40
C ALA A 652 30.14 -4.30 -7.64
N MET A 653 30.46 -4.58 -6.38
CA MET A 653 31.35 -3.76 -5.54
C MET A 653 32.39 -4.64 -4.85
N SER A 654 33.62 -4.18 -4.81
CA SER A 654 34.66 -4.78 -3.95
C SER A 654 35.63 -3.70 -3.49
N PRO A 655 36.03 -3.70 -2.20
CA PRO A 655 37.08 -2.81 -1.71
C PRO A 655 38.47 -3.27 -2.13
N HIS A 656 38.62 -4.44 -2.76
CA HIS A 656 39.92 -5.04 -3.11
C HIS A 656 40.27 -4.84 -4.57
N PRO A 657 41.44 -4.24 -4.87
CA PRO A 657 41.85 -3.95 -6.26
C PRO A 657 41.96 -5.20 -7.14
N ASP A 658 42.45 -6.33 -6.60
CA ASP A 658 42.62 -7.57 -7.36
C ASP A 658 41.24 -8.15 -7.79
N THR A 659 40.25 -8.13 -6.92
CA THR A 659 38.91 -8.55 -7.23
C THR A 659 38.30 -7.65 -8.32
N VAL A 660 38.47 -6.34 -8.22
CA VAL A 660 38.05 -5.36 -9.23
C VAL A 660 38.75 -5.63 -10.58
N ALA A 661 40.07 -5.90 -10.54
CA ALA A 661 40.85 -6.21 -11.75
C ALA A 661 40.36 -7.51 -12.42
N ASN A 662 40.10 -8.55 -11.64
CA ASN A 662 39.57 -9.83 -12.12
C ASN A 662 38.19 -9.66 -12.79
N LEU A 663 37.30 -8.88 -12.17
CA LEU A 663 35.97 -8.56 -12.74
C LEU A 663 36.08 -7.80 -14.06
N SER A 664 37.03 -6.88 -14.19
CA SER A 664 37.16 -6.02 -15.38
C SER A 664 37.91 -6.68 -16.53
N ARG A 665 38.84 -7.61 -16.26
CA ARG A 665 39.67 -8.24 -17.28
C ARG A 665 39.12 -9.57 -17.76
N GLU A 666 38.63 -10.40 -16.86
CA GLU A 666 38.28 -11.79 -17.13
C GLU A 666 36.75 -12.02 -17.17
N LEU A 667 35.98 -11.08 -16.61
CA LEU A 667 34.53 -11.17 -16.47
C LEU A 667 33.84 -9.96 -17.14
N PRO A 668 32.53 -10.04 -17.45
CA PRO A 668 31.86 -9.05 -18.30
C PRO A 668 31.51 -7.74 -17.57
N PHE A 669 32.32 -7.29 -16.63
CA PHE A 669 32.06 -6.08 -15.84
C PHE A 669 32.95 -4.90 -16.28
N GLN A 670 32.38 -3.71 -16.26
CA GLN A 670 33.07 -2.46 -16.57
C GLN A 670 32.98 -1.49 -15.38
N PRO A 671 34.07 -0.80 -15.01
CA PRO A 671 34.02 0.21 -13.97
C PRO A 671 33.02 1.33 -14.27
N VAL A 672 32.29 1.78 -13.28
CA VAL A 672 31.34 2.88 -13.38
C VAL A 672 31.78 4.03 -12.49
N GLY A 673 31.95 5.21 -13.08
CA GLY A 673 32.25 6.44 -12.34
C GLY A 673 31.01 7.28 -12.09
N ALA A 674 30.93 7.89 -10.92
CA ALA A 674 29.86 8.83 -10.62
C ALA A 674 30.02 10.12 -11.41
N THR A 675 29.01 10.52 -12.16
CA THR A 675 28.97 11.80 -12.87
C THR A 675 28.76 12.97 -11.89
N PRO A 676 29.11 14.22 -12.26
CA PRO A 676 28.81 15.38 -11.42
C PRO A 676 27.32 15.50 -11.06
N GLU A 677 26.42 15.11 -11.98
CA GLU A 677 24.98 15.07 -11.72
C GLU A 677 24.61 14.05 -10.64
N MET A 678 25.16 12.83 -10.69
CA MET A 678 24.96 11.81 -9.66
C MET A 678 25.52 12.25 -8.29
N LEU A 679 26.68 12.89 -8.27
CA LEU A 679 27.29 13.42 -7.05
C LEU A 679 26.48 14.57 -6.44
N GLY A 680 25.81 15.38 -7.26
CA GLY A 680 24.88 16.42 -6.81
C GLY A 680 23.58 15.89 -6.20
N ARG A 681 23.23 14.63 -6.43
CA ARG A 681 22.04 14.01 -5.85
C ARG A 681 22.36 13.50 -4.44
N ARG A 682 21.39 13.62 -3.52
CA ARG A 682 21.48 13.05 -2.18
C ARG A 682 21.50 11.52 -2.26
N ALA A 683 22.45 10.88 -1.56
CA ALA A 683 22.53 9.42 -1.49
C ALA A 683 21.36 8.82 -0.68
N TRP A 684 20.99 7.60 -1.00
CA TRP A 684 19.98 6.87 -0.23
C TRP A 684 20.55 6.45 1.13
N THR A 685 19.81 6.76 2.19
CA THR A 685 20.10 6.40 3.57
C THR A 685 18.84 5.80 4.20
N ASP A 686 18.93 5.24 5.39
CA ASP A 686 17.76 4.75 6.12
C ASP A 686 16.72 5.86 6.36
N GLY A 687 17.18 7.10 6.51
CA GLY A 687 16.34 8.27 6.66
C GLY A 687 15.89 8.91 5.35
N TYR A 688 16.52 8.62 4.21
CA TYR A 688 16.22 9.31 2.94
C TYR A 688 16.28 8.38 1.74
N VAL A 689 15.19 8.29 1.01
CA VAL A 689 15.09 7.60 -0.29
C VAL A 689 14.27 8.47 -1.24
N ASN A 690 14.69 8.59 -2.49
CA ASN A 690 13.92 9.26 -3.53
C ASN A 690 13.73 8.32 -4.73
N LEU A 691 12.57 7.67 -4.78
CA LEU A 691 12.23 6.72 -5.84
C LEU A 691 12.02 7.38 -7.21
N LEU A 692 11.59 8.65 -7.24
CA LEU A 692 11.37 9.37 -8.50
C LEU A 692 12.66 9.54 -9.31
N HIS A 693 13.81 9.67 -8.63
CA HIS A 693 15.11 9.77 -9.30
C HIS A 693 15.63 8.42 -9.84
N ALA A 694 15.05 7.32 -9.38
CA ALA A 694 15.41 5.99 -9.84
C ALA A 694 14.45 5.45 -10.92
N LEU A 695 13.37 6.18 -11.26
CA LEU A 695 12.48 5.76 -12.34
C LEU A 695 13.25 5.62 -13.65
N ALA A 696 13.08 4.49 -14.32
CA ALA A 696 13.62 4.30 -15.65
C ALA A 696 12.99 5.34 -16.61
N THR A 697 13.82 6.14 -17.27
CA THR A 697 13.36 6.97 -18.39
C THR A 697 13.03 6.04 -19.55
N PRO A 698 11.85 6.20 -20.20
CA PRO A 698 11.45 5.34 -21.31
C PRO A 698 12.42 5.42 -22.49
#